data_053310bac82997c9d181f2c60f0fd6ab
#
_entry.id   053310bac82997c9d181f2c60f0fd6ab
#
_cell.length_a   1.000
_cell.length_b   1.000
_cell.length_c   1.000
_cell.angle_alpha   90.00
_cell.angle_beta   90.00
_cell.angle_gamma   90.00
#
_symmetry.space_group_name_H-M   'P 1'
#
loop_
_entity.id
_entity.type
_entity.pdbx_description
1 polymer ?
#
loop_
_entity_poly.entity_id
_entity_poly.type
_entity_poly.pdbx_seq_one_letter_code
_entity_poly.pdbx_strand_id
1 'polypeptide(L)'
;YLTRYTNAGFLVNCAEAGPNKGLFLRGDNGKAQVIDRVTGKLADFDAKGVLPKLTGHHRHAGETYRPAFELLAEQYMIKDYAPDAVAERCGIPASRIKALAADLARVAFEEEIVIDQPWTDWKGEKHAQMIGRPVSFHAMRGISAHSNGFQTCRALHILQILLGSVEVPGGFRFKPPYPKPPEAHPKPHAGFKAGQPLDGPHLGYPMGPEHLLIDEDGSPKRIDKAFSWENPFSAHGLMHMVISNAHAGVPYKIDTLFMYMANMAWNSSMNTSSVIDMLTDTDENGDYVIPHIIYSDAYSSETVAYADLILPDTTYLERHDCISLLDRPICEADAAADAIRWPVVEPDRNVKGFQSALCDLGARLGLPGFVNEDGSQKYADYADYIVSHERRAGVGPLAGFRGEDGQSEGRGAPNPQQLEKYIENGGFWASHLPEEAQFYKPWNQAYQDWAVKIGLFDAPAPYVFNLYLEPMRKMQLAAEGHGERQPPEHLRARMIETMTPLPHWYTPFEQSQVAEEDYPLHALTQRPMHMYHSWGSQNAWLRQITGVNKLFIPGQLWDEHGFSEGDWAYVTSPHGRIKAPVARMDGVNGKTIWTWNAIGKKRGAWALSEDAQEATQGFLMNHLINELLPPKGDGLRWANSDPVTGQAAWFDLRVRIEKAPKGGPSEPALAAQESPVGTGPKNVSYGEDF
;
A
#
# COMPACT_ATOMS: atom_id res chain seq x y z
N TYR A 1 3.24 14.72 25.49
CA TYR A 1 3.43 13.91 24.31
C TYR A 1 3.50 14.78 23.04
N LEU A 2 2.47 15.60 22.76
CA LEU A 2 2.39 16.44 21.55
C LEU A 2 3.57 17.40 21.40
N THR A 3 4.02 18.02 22.49
CA THR A 3 5.11 19.01 22.47
C THR A 3 6.50 18.39 22.25
N ARG A 4 6.68 17.12 22.65
CA ARG A 4 7.99 16.45 22.54
C ARG A 4 8.16 15.62 21.30
N TYR A 5 7.08 14.98 20.84
CA TYR A 5 7.16 13.88 19.89
C TYR A 5 6.47 14.14 18.57
N THR A 6 5.91 15.34 18.39
CA THR A 6 5.18 15.71 17.18
C THR A 6 5.55 17.09 16.67
N ASN A 7 5.12 17.40 15.44
CA ASN A 7 5.24 18.74 14.89
C ASN A 7 4.08 19.70 15.29
N ALA A 8 3.34 19.36 16.35
CA ALA A 8 2.20 20.15 16.84
C ALA A 8 2.54 21.60 17.14
N GLY A 9 3.75 21.86 17.67
CA GLY A 9 4.24 23.19 17.99
C GLY A 9 4.94 23.93 16.86
N PHE A 10 5.13 23.32 15.67
CA PHE A 10 5.80 23.97 14.55
C PHE A 10 4.98 25.16 14.06
N LEU A 11 5.64 26.27 13.78
CA LEU A 11 5.00 27.50 13.37
C LEU A 11 4.70 27.49 11.88
N VAL A 12 3.43 27.51 11.54
CA VAL A 12 2.90 27.51 10.16
C VAL A 12 2.57 28.92 9.75
N ASN A 13 2.99 29.32 8.56
CA ASN A 13 2.67 30.61 7.96
C ASN A 13 1.17 30.74 7.67
N CYS A 14 0.54 31.77 8.21
CA CYS A 14 -0.89 32.04 8.08
C CYS A 14 -1.17 33.24 7.16
N ALA A 15 -0.29 33.56 6.23
CA ALA A 15 -0.55 34.57 5.22
C ALA A 15 -1.81 34.25 4.39
N GLU A 16 -2.54 35.26 3.93
CA GLU A 16 -3.73 35.05 3.10
C GLU A 16 -3.40 34.42 1.73
N ALA A 17 -2.24 34.80 1.17
CA ALA A 17 -1.75 34.31 -0.10
C ALA A 17 -0.21 34.36 -0.14
N GLY A 18 0.39 33.76 -1.16
CA GLY A 18 1.83 33.81 -1.42
C GLY A 18 2.53 32.45 -1.35
N PRO A 19 3.78 32.39 -1.82
CA PRO A 19 4.51 31.13 -2.00
C PRO A 19 4.87 30.42 -0.69
N ASN A 20 4.81 31.12 0.45
CA ASN A 20 5.13 30.57 1.77
C ASN A 20 3.89 30.26 2.61
N LYS A 21 2.68 30.51 2.10
CA LYS A 21 1.43 30.25 2.82
C LYS A 21 1.35 28.76 3.20
N GLY A 22 1.20 28.50 4.50
CA GLY A 22 1.08 27.14 5.02
C GLY A 22 2.42 26.40 5.15
N LEU A 23 3.57 27.03 4.91
CA LEU A 23 4.88 26.43 5.16
C LEU A 23 5.36 26.72 6.59
N PHE A 24 6.26 25.89 7.07
CA PHE A 24 6.86 26.08 8.39
C PHE A 24 7.85 27.26 8.41
N LEU A 25 7.82 28.02 9.48
CA LEU A 25 8.91 28.96 9.79
C LEU A 25 10.19 28.16 10.07
N ARG A 26 11.28 28.54 9.40
CA ARG A 26 12.58 27.90 9.55
C ARG A 26 13.64 28.91 9.96
N GLY A 27 14.58 28.47 10.79
CA GLY A 27 15.79 29.22 11.08
C GLY A 27 16.79 29.17 9.91
N ASP A 28 17.90 29.92 10.02
CA ASP A 28 18.97 29.97 9.03
C ASP A 28 19.62 28.58 8.79
N ASN A 29 19.52 27.69 9.76
CA ASN A 29 19.97 26.29 9.69
C ASN A 29 18.96 25.34 9.02
N GLY A 30 17.83 25.84 8.50
CA GLY A 30 16.76 25.08 7.87
C GLY A 30 15.83 24.33 8.83
N LYS A 31 16.06 24.40 10.15
CA LYS A 31 15.22 23.71 11.14
C LYS A 31 13.92 24.45 11.38
N ALA A 32 12.84 23.70 11.59
CA ALA A 32 11.56 24.28 11.96
C ALA A 32 11.64 24.99 13.30
N GLN A 33 10.94 26.11 13.41
CA GLN A 33 10.92 26.97 14.59
C GLN A 33 9.65 26.74 15.42
N VAL A 34 9.80 26.86 16.72
CA VAL A 34 8.73 26.81 17.71
C VAL A 34 8.83 27.98 18.66
N ILE A 35 7.75 28.29 19.37
CA ILE A 35 7.82 29.21 20.53
C ILE A 35 8.00 28.36 21.78
N ASP A 36 9.11 28.54 22.48
CA ASP A 36 9.30 27.89 23.76
C ASP A 36 8.31 28.43 24.81
N ARG A 37 7.58 27.52 25.44
CA ARG A 37 6.54 27.86 26.43
C ARG A 37 7.08 28.56 27.65
N VAL A 38 8.33 28.28 28.05
CA VAL A 38 8.94 28.81 29.26
C VAL A 38 9.48 30.21 29.03
N THR A 39 10.22 30.41 27.95
CA THR A 39 10.90 31.69 27.66
C THR A 39 10.06 32.63 26.79
N GLY A 40 9.06 32.12 26.09
CA GLY A 40 8.27 32.86 25.10
C GLY A 40 9.05 33.24 23.85
N LYS A 41 10.25 32.72 23.63
CA LYS A 41 11.14 33.04 22.50
C LYS A 41 11.07 31.96 21.42
N LEU A 42 11.46 32.34 20.20
CA LEU A 42 11.72 31.39 19.12
C LEU A 42 12.91 30.50 19.46
N ALA A 43 12.80 29.26 19.12
CA ALA A 43 13.85 28.24 19.24
C ALA A 43 13.71 27.16 18.16
N ASP A 44 14.80 26.50 17.84
CA ASP A 44 14.75 25.27 17.03
C ASP A 44 13.93 24.21 17.77
N PHE A 45 13.11 23.46 17.02
CA PHE A 45 12.22 22.45 17.62
C PHE A 45 12.99 21.36 18.39
N ASP A 46 14.24 21.09 17.99
CA ASP A 46 15.10 20.04 18.54
C ASP A 46 16.08 20.55 19.61
N ALA A 47 16.05 21.83 19.94
CA ALA A 47 16.92 22.38 20.97
C ALA A 47 16.61 21.75 22.34
N LYS A 48 17.68 21.51 23.11
CA LYS A 48 17.58 20.89 24.44
C LYS A 48 16.74 21.74 25.39
N GLY A 49 15.81 21.09 26.10
CA GLY A 49 14.96 21.72 27.12
C GLY A 49 13.83 22.60 26.58
N VAL A 50 13.68 22.72 25.24
CA VAL A 50 12.59 23.48 24.63
C VAL A 50 11.28 22.73 24.74
N LEU A 51 10.24 23.40 25.22
CA LEU A 51 8.86 22.90 25.27
C LEU A 51 7.97 23.78 24.37
N PRO A 52 7.60 23.34 23.18
CA PRO A 52 6.79 24.12 22.25
C PRO A 52 5.43 24.53 22.79
N LYS A 53 5.00 25.76 22.53
CA LYS A 53 3.60 26.15 22.67
C LYS A 53 2.77 25.47 21.59
N LEU A 54 1.54 25.09 21.94
CA LEU A 54 0.58 24.48 21.02
C LEU A 54 -0.44 25.48 20.47
N THR A 55 -0.55 26.65 21.09
CA THR A 55 -1.50 27.70 20.70
C THR A 55 -0.82 29.10 20.78
N GLY A 56 -1.44 30.06 20.13
CA GLY A 56 -0.97 31.43 20.05
C GLY A 56 -0.39 31.79 18.69
N HIS A 57 -0.03 33.02 18.49
CA HIS A 57 0.52 33.50 17.24
C HIS A 57 1.87 34.20 17.44
N HIS A 58 2.67 34.18 16.38
CA HIS A 58 3.97 34.87 16.35
C HIS A 58 4.07 35.69 15.07
N ARG A 59 4.63 36.91 15.17
CA ARG A 59 4.92 37.73 14.01
C ARG A 59 6.42 37.65 13.69
N HIS A 60 6.70 37.30 12.41
CA HIS A 60 8.05 37.28 11.90
C HIS A 60 8.07 37.81 10.45
N ALA A 61 8.99 38.73 10.14
CA ALA A 61 9.14 39.38 8.83
C ALA A 61 7.83 39.92 8.23
N GLY A 62 6.94 40.44 9.06
CA GLY A 62 5.65 41.02 8.65
C GLY A 62 4.50 40.00 8.52
N GLU A 63 4.78 38.71 8.56
CA GLU A 63 3.78 37.63 8.45
C GLU A 63 3.41 37.06 9.83
N THR A 64 2.24 36.45 9.91
CA THR A 64 1.73 35.80 11.11
C THR A 64 1.90 34.29 10.99
N TYR A 65 2.40 33.68 12.07
CA TYR A 65 2.60 32.23 12.20
C TYR A 65 1.84 31.70 13.41
N ARG A 66 1.31 30.48 13.27
CA ARG A 66 0.57 29.78 14.33
C ARG A 66 1.06 28.34 14.48
N PRO A 67 1.03 27.75 15.69
CA PRO A 67 1.35 26.34 15.85
C PRO A 67 0.42 25.43 15.04
N ALA A 68 0.97 24.37 14.45
CA ALA A 68 0.21 23.41 13.65
C ALA A 68 -0.97 22.78 14.41
N PHE A 69 -0.84 22.58 15.72
CA PHE A 69 -1.92 22.07 16.56
C PHE A 69 -3.13 23.00 16.62
N GLU A 70 -2.89 24.31 16.67
CA GLU A 70 -3.99 25.28 16.71
C GLU A 70 -4.79 25.26 15.41
N LEU A 71 -4.11 25.12 14.25
CA LEU A 71 -4.77 24.98 12.95
C LEU A 71 -5.58 23.68 12.85
N LEU A 72 -5.04 22.60 13.41
CA LEU A 72 -5.76 21.31 13.48
C LEU A 72 -7.01 21.44 14.34
N ALA A 73 -6.88 22.03 15.53
CA ALA A 73 -8.03 22.24 16.44
C ALA A 73 -9.11 23.11 15.77
N GLU A 74 -8.72 24.19 15.12
CA GLU A 74 -9.63 25.07 14.40
C GLU A 74 -10.39 24.33 13.30
N GLN A 75 -9.70 23.49 12.50
CA GLN A 75 -10.32 22.70 11.43
C GLN A 75 -11.36 21.70 11.95
N TYR A 76 -11.08 21.03 13.07
CA TYR A 76 -11.99 19.97 13.57
C TYR A 76 -13.03 20.43 14.58
N MET A 77 -12.90 21.64 15.13
CA MET A 77 -13.92 22.21 16.03
C MET A 77 -15.02 22.97 15.30
N ILE A 78 -15.08 22.89 13.98
CA ILE A 78 -16.18 23.47 13.22
C ILE A 78 -17.47 22.61 13.34
N LYS A 79 -18.61 23.23 13.09
CA LYS A 79 -19.92 22.58 13.21
C LYS A 79 -20.06 21.32 12.33
N ASP A 80 -19.47 21.33 11.13
CA ASP A 80 -19.61 20.23 10.16
C ASP A 80 -18.90 18.95 10.59
N TYR A 81 -17.93 19.02 11.50
CA TYR A 81 -17.26 17.86 12.09
C TYR A 81 -17.78 17.50 13.49
N ALA A 82 -18.78 18.21 14.01
CA ALA A 82 -19.40 17.84 15.27
C ALA A 82 -20.11 16.47 15.19
N PRO A 83 -20.11 15.66 16.25
CA PRO A 83 -20.75 14.35 16.25
C PRO A 83 -22.20 14.35 15.76
N ASP A 84 -22.96 15.38 16.06
CA ASP A 84 -24.35 15.53 15.62
C ASP A 84 -24.47 15.76 14.10
N ALA A 85 -23.51 16.45 13.49
CA ALA A 85 -23.47 16.69 12.04
C ALA A 85 -22.96 15.46 11.26
N VAL A 86 -22.01 14.70 11.80
CA VAL A 86 -21.45 13.53 11.10
C VAL A 86 -22.27 12.26 11.30
N ALA A 87 -23.14 12.20 12.31
CA ALA A 87 -23.94 11.03 12.64
C ALA A 87 -24.80 10.55 11.45
N GLU A 88 -25.40 11.47 10.72
CA GLU A 88 -26.21 11.17 9.54
C GLU A 88 -25.37 10.56 8.42
N ARG A 89 -24.18 11.11 8.17
CA ARG A 89 -23.27 10.63 7.11
C ARG A 89 -22.72 9.24 7.39
N CYS A 90 -22.35 8.95 8.64
CA CYS A 90 -21.73 7.67 9.01
C CYS A 90 -22.74 6.62 9.47
N GLY A 91 -24.01 6.96 9.63
CA GLY A 91 -25.06 6.05 10.11
C GLY A 91 -24.87 5.60 11.56
N ILE A 92 -24.09 6.35 12.36
CA ILE A 92 -23.81 6.04 13.77
C ILE A 92 -24.41 7.16 14.63
N PRO A 93 -25.25 6.84 15.63
CA PRO A 93 -25.83 7.85 16.51
C PRO A 93 -24.78 8.71 17.19
N ALA A 94 -24.96 10.04 17.23
CA ALA A 94 -24.04 10.97 17.85
C ALA A 94 -23.71 10.63 19.31
N SER A 95 -24.67 10.09 20.05
CA SER A 95 -24.46 9.63 21.43
C SER A 95 -23.42 8.51 21.53
N ARG A 96 -23.38 7.58 20.57
CA ARG A 96 -22.37 6.51 20.52
C ARG A 96 -21.01 7.06 20.17
N ILE A 97 -20.92 8.02 19.23
CA ILE A 97 -19.67 8.69 18.88
C ILE A 97 -19.10 9.40 20.11
N LYS A 98 -19.94 10.17 20.82
CA LYS A 98 -19.53 10.88 22.05
C LYS A 98 -19.11 9.93 23.16
N ALA A 99 -19.85 8.83 23.37
CA ALA A 99 -19.51 7.83 24.38
C ALA A 99 -18.16 7.16 24.08
N LEU A 100 -17.93 6.74 22.84
CA LEU A 100 -16.66 6.16 22.44
C LEU A 100 -15.48 7.14 22.62
N ALA A 101 -15.66 8.41 22.23
CA ALA A 101 -14.63 9.43 22.41
C ALA A 101 -14.30 9.66 23.90
N ALA A 102 -15.32 9.67 24.78
CA ALA A 102 -15.14 9.78 26.21
C ALA A 102 -14.40 8.57 26.81
N ASP A 103 -14.74 7.35 26.38
CA ASP A 103 -14.06 6.12 26.82
C ASP A 103 -12.59 6.09 26.37
N LEU A 104 -12.31 6.45 25.12
CA LEU A 104 -10.95 6.55 24.60
C LEU A 104 -10.11 7.56 25.40
N ALA A 105 -10.68 8.74 25.69
CA ALA A 105 -10.01 9.77 26.46
C ALA A 105 -9.77 9.33 27.90
N ARG A 106 -10.78 8.75 28.56
CA ARG A 106 -10.67 8.24 29.94
C ARG A 106 -9.56 7.20 30.03
N VAL A 107 -9.57 6.19 29.16
CA VAL A 107 -8.54 5.13 29.17
C VAL A 107 -7.15 5.70 28.88
N ALA A 108 -7.03 6.60 27.90
CA ALA A 108 -5.73 7.16 27.54
C ALA A 108 -5.13 8.11 28.60
N PHE A 109 -5.97 8.84 29.35
CA PHE A 109 -5.50 9.93 30.22
C PHE A 109 -5.67 9.65 31.72
N GLU A 110 -6.48 8.66 32.09
CA GLU A 110 -6.77 8.32 33.49
C GLU A 110 -6.29 6.90 33.89
N GLU A 111 -6.00 6.04 32.90
CA GLU A 111 -5.57 4.65 33.12
C GLU A 111 -4.17 4.41 32.53
N GLU A 112 -3.23 5.31 32.78
CA GLU A 112 -1.87 5.20 32.25
C GLU A 112 -1.13 3.95 32.79
N ILE A 113 -0.30 3.36 31.92
CA ILE A 113 0.62 2.29 32.30
C ILE A 113 1.97 2.89 32.64
N VAL A 114 2.48 2.61 33.83
CA VAL A 114 3.81 3.05 34.25
C VAL A 114 4.73 1.85 34.30
N ILE A 115 5.83 1.91 33.55
CA ILE A 115 6.90 0.91 33.58
C ILE A 115 8.14 1.58 34.18
N ASP A 116 8.70 1.02 35.26
CA ASP A 116 9.89 1.52 35.94
C ASP A 116 11.16 1.15 35.15
N GLN A 117 11.20 1.55 33.88
CA GLN A 117 12.32 1.37 32.98
C GLN A 117 12.91 2.73 32.60
N PRO A 118 14.12 3.08 33.10
CA PRO A 118 14.82 4.28 32.66
C PRO A 118 15.23 4.22 31.20
N TRP A 119 15.16 5.35 30.51
CA TRP A 119 15.59 5.49 29.13
C TRP A 119 16.09 6.91 28.83
N THR A 120 16.81 7.06 27.73
CA THR A 120 17.33 8.35 27.29
C THR A 120 16.76 8.69 25.93
N ASP A 121 16.26 9.90 25.77
CA ASP A 121 15.78 10.36 24.47
C ASP A 121 16.92 10.90 23.60
N TRP A 122 16.62 11.10 22.31
CA TRP A 122 17.59 11.58 21.33
C TRP A 122 18.12 13.00 21.59
N LYS A 123 17.48 13.77 22.45
CA LYS A 123 17.98 15.07 22.94
C LYS A 123 18.93 14.92 24.13
N GLY A 124 19.12 13.72 24.63
CA GLY A 124 19.92 13.39 25.80
C GLY A 124 19.20 13.66 27.14
N GLU A 125 17.88 13.84 27.13
CA GLU A 125 17.10 13.89 28.36
C GLU A 125 16.91 12.47 28.92
N LYS A 126 17.11 12.35 30.24
CA LYS A 126 16.91 11.09 30.95
C LYS A 126 15.50 11.03 31.54
N HIS A 127 14.83 9.93 31.27
CA HIS A 127 13.50 9.61 31.78
C HIS A 127 13.62 8.44 32.74
N ALA A 128 13.01 8.56 33.93
CA ALA A 128 13.04 7.50 34.93
C ALA A 128 12.11 6.33 34.61
N GLN A 129 11.07 6.58 33.83
CA GLN A 129 9.98 5.66 33.58
C GLN A 129 9.49 5.78 32.13
N MET A 130 8.82 4.73 31.66
CA MET A 130 8.05 4.73 30.43
C MET A 130 6.56 4.84 30.76
N ILE A 131 5.91 5.87 30.24
CA ILE A 131 4.49 6.14 30.48
C ILE A 131 3.67 5.67 29.29
N GLY A 132 2.73 4.76 29.52
CA GLY A 132 1.86 4.17 28.52
C GLY A 132 0.49 4.82 28.44
N ARG A 133 -0.13 4.68 27.29
CA ARG A 133 -1.51 5.09 26.98
C ARG A 133 -2.20 3.88 26.34
N PRO A 134 -2.98 3.07 27.12
CA PRO A 134 -3.44 1.77 26.68
C PRO A 134 -4.64 1.86 25.70
N VAL A 135 -4.46 2.60 24.64
CA VAL A 135 -5.41 2.69 23.52
C VAL A 135 -4.68 2.35 22.23
N SER A 136 -5.18 1.36 21.50
CA SER A 136 -4.63 0.97 20.21
C SER A 136 -5.74 0.68 19.22
N PHE A 137 -5.47 0.97 17.94
CA PHE A 137 -6.37 0.69 16.84
C PHE A 137 -5.72 -0.33 15.91
N HIS A 138 -6.49 -1.32 15.51
CA HIS A 138 -6.08 -2.23 14.45
C HIS A 138 -6.86 -1.89 13.18
N ALA A 139 -6.15 -1.59 12.12
CA ALA A 139 -6.71 -1.33 10.80
C ALA A 139 -5.88 -2.05 9.74
N MET A 140 -6.56 -2.55 8.73
CA MET A 140 -5.96 -3.24 7.60
C MET A 140 -6.27 -2.47 6.31
N ARG A 141 -5.90 -3.03 5.19
CA ARG A 141 -6.00 -2.42 3.86
C ARG A 141 -7.40 -1.88 3.53
N GLY A 142 -8.47 -2.41 4.12
CA GLY A 142 -9.85 -2.01 3.82
C GLY A 142 -10.07 -0.50 3.90
N ILE A 143 -9.57 0.15 4.95
CA ILE A 143 -9.76 1.60 5.14
C ILE A 143 -8.97 2.47 4.14
N SER A 144 -7.94 1.92 3.50
CA SER A 144 -7.13 2.62 2.49
C SER A 144 -7.62 2.39 1.06
N ALA A 145 -8.51 1.42 0.83
CA ALA A 145 -8.98 1.05 -0.50
C ALA A 145 -10.17 1.92 -0.97
N HIS A 146 -10.06 3.21 -0.72
CA HIS A 146 -10.99 4.26 -1.12
C HIS A 146 -10.22 5.41 -1.78
N SER A 147 -10.88 6.19 -2.63
CA SER A 147 -10.23 7.36 -3.24
C SER A 147 -9.93 8.48 -2.24
N ASN A 148 -10.47 8.42 -1.02
CA ASN A 148 -10.09 9.25 0.12
C ASN A 148 -9.36 8.46 1.22
N GLY A 149 -8.81 7.29 0.89
CA GLY A 149 -8.23 6.34 1.84
C GLY A 149 -7.03 6.89 2.61
N PHE A 150 -6.18 7.68 1.96
CA PHE A 150 -5.04 8.32 2.63
C PHE A 150 -5.49 9.26 3.76
N GLN A 151 -6.47 10.11 3.50
CA GLN A 151 -6.97 11.04 4.51
C GLN A 151 -7.69 10.30 5.64
N THR A 152 -8.39 9.21 5.34
CA THR A 152 -9.02 8.33 6.33
C THR A 152 -7.96 7.68 7.25
N CYS A 153 -6.91 7.11 6.69
CA CYS A 153 -5.81 6.53 7.45
C CYS A 153 -5.12 7.59 8.32
N ARG A 154 -4.89 8.79 7.77
CA ARG A 154 -4.30 9.90 8.54
C ARG A 154 -5.18 10.35 9.69
N ALA A 155 -6.49 10.46 9.48
CA ALA A 155 -7.41 10.83 10.55
C ALA A 155 -7.33 9.84 11.73
N LEU A 156 -7.25 8.53 11.45
CA LEU A 156 -7.04 7.50 12.45
C LEU A 156 -5.69 7.65 13.17
N HIS A 157 -4.60 7.93 12.43
CA HIS A 157 -3.29 8.17 13.03
C HIS A 157 -3.26 9.43 13.90
N ILE A 158 -3.88 10.51 13.46
CA ILE A 158 -3.97 11.75 14.27
C ILE A 158 -4.76 11.49 15.54
N LEU A 159 -5.84 10.73 15.50
CA LEU A 159 -6.56 10.33 16.70
C LEU A 159 -5.65 9.61 17.70
N GLN A 160 -4.86 8.64 17.26
CA GLN A 160 -3.89 7.94 18.12
C GLN A 160 -2.82 8.89 18.68
N ILE A 161 -2.33 9.83 17.87
CA ILE A 161 -1.35 10.84 18.29
C ILE A 161 -1.95 11.79 19.35
N LEU A 162 -3.20 12.24 19.17
CA LEU A 162 -3.91 13.08 20.12
C LEU A 162 -4.13 12.38 21.46
N LEU A 163 -4.39 11.07 21.43
CA LEU A 163 -4.47 10.22 22.62
C LEU A 163 -3.09 9.94 23.25
N GLY A 164 -1.99 10.29 22.55
CA GLY A 164 -0.63 10.02 23.03
C GLY A 164 -0.26 8.55 23.05
N SER A 165 -0.93 7.71 22.24
CA SER A 165 -0.88 6.24 22.31
C SER A 165 0.04 5.57 21.29
N VAL A 166 0.82 6.35 20.50
CA VAL A 166 1.75 5.76 19.52
C VAL A 166 3.13 5.58 20.12
N GLU A 167 3.69 4.38 19.97
CA GLU A 167 5.02 4.00 20.47
C GLU A 167 5.21 4.09 21.99
N VAL A 168 4.14 3.87 22.74
CA VAL A 168 4.14 3.87 24.21
C VAL A 168 3.60 2.54 24.75
N PRO A 169 3.89 2.18 26.00
CA PRO A 169 3.32 0.98 26.63
C PRO A 169 1.79 0.90 26.51
N GLY A 170 1.26 -0.25 26.11
CA GLY A 170 -0.18 -0.49 25.90
C GLY A 170 -0.81 0.16 24.68
N GLY A 171 -0.09 1.04 24.01
CA GLY A 171 -0.54 1.73 22.80
C GLY A 171 -0.18 0.99 21.51
N PHE A 172 -0.28 1.70 20.39
CA PHE A 172 0.16 1.20 19.10
C PHE A 172 1.69 1.18 19.02
N ARG A 173 2.28 0.03 18.76
CA ARG A 173 3.72 -0.14 18.60
C ARG A 173 4.09 -0.46 17.17
N PHE A 174 5.14 0.20 16.67
CA PHE A 174 5.77 -0.21 15.42
C PHE A 174 6.58 -1.49 15.63
N LYS A 175 6.48 -2.41 14.66
CA LYS A 175 7.43 -3.53 14.57
C LYS A 175 8.80 -3.00 14.12
N PRO A 176 9.94 -3.52 14.58
CA PRO A 176 11.17 -3.35 13.85
C PRO A 176 11.00 -3.84 12.40
N PRO A 177 11.52 -3.22 11.38
CA PRO A 177 12.39 -2.04 11.34
C PRO A 177 11.67 -0.68 11.36
N TYR A 178 10.47 -0.61 11.80
CA TYR A 178 9.78 0.66 11.91
C TYR A 178 10.03 1.33 13.28
N PRO A 179 10.05 2.64 13.31
CA PRO A 179 9.99 3.53 12.15
C PRO A 179 11.29 3.57 11.38
N LYS A 180 11.22 3.62 10.05
CA LYS A 180 12.39 3.93 9.21
C LYS A 180 12.65 5.43 9.22
N PRO A 181 13.92 5.86 9.18
CA PRO A 181 14.22 7.27 9.01
C PRO A 181 13.65 7.77 7.67
N PRO A 182 13.24 9.03 7.58
CA PRO A 182 12.92 9.65 6.30
C PRO A 182 14.23 9.81 5.51
N GLU A 183 14.55 8.84 4.69
CA GLU A 183 15.72 8.90 3.82
C GLU A 183 15.54 9.95 2.73
N ALA A 184 16.65 10.41 2.19
CA ALA A 184 16.61 11.21 0.97
C ALA A 184 15.92 10.40 -0.12
N HIS A 185 14.89 10.98 -0.72
CA HIS A 185 14.15 10.30 -1.78
C HIS A 185 15.03 10.08 -2.98
N PRO A 186 14.87 8.98 -3.69
CA PRO A 186 15.50 8.80 -4.97
C PRO A 186 15.05 9.94 -5.90
N LYS A 187 15.99 10.75 -6.31
CA LYS A 187 15.75 11.82 -7.28
C LYS A 187 15.99 11.26 -8.68
N PRO A 188 15.25 11.73 -9.68
CA PRO A 188 15.56 11.43 -11.07
C PRO A 188 17.02 11.81 -11.37
N HIS A 189 17.75 10.92 -12.04
CA HIS A 189 19.07 11.25 -12.52
C HIS A 189 19.01 12.30 -13.62
N ALA A 190 20.03 13.15 -13.69
CA ALA A 190 20.23 13.95 -14.90
C ALA A 190 20.40 13.00 -16.10
N GLY A 191 19.56 13.17 -17.11
CA GLY A 191 19.56 12.31 -18.29
C GLY A 191 18.72 11.03 -18.18
N PHE A 192 17.98 10.82 -17.08
CA PHE A 192 16.99 9.73 -17.01
C PHE A 192 16.00 9.83 -18.16
N LYS A 193 15.73 8.68 -18.80
CA LYS A 193 14.75 8.56 -19.89
C LYS A 193 13.74 7.46 -19.54
N ALA A 194 12.51 7.59 -20.02
CA ALA A 194 11.52 6.54 -19.92
C ALA A 194 12.07 5.21 -20.45
N GLY A 195 11.76 4.12 -19.77
CA GLY A 195 12.26 2.78 -20.10
C GLY A 195 13.69 2.47 -19.65
N GLN A 196 14.42 3.43 -19.08
CA GLN A 196 15.73 3.15 -18.49
C GLN A 196 15.58 2.69 -17.03
N PRO A 197 16.37 1.69 -16.57
CA PRO A 197 16.38 1.28 -15.18
C PRO A 197 16.80 2.46 -14.28
N LEU A 198 16.16 2.56 -13.12
CA LEU A 198 16.59 3.46 -12.06
C LEU A 198 17.58 2.72 -11.16
N ASP A 199 18.57 3.45 -10.62
CA ASP A 199 19.48 2.90 -9.64
C ASP A 199 18.77 2.73 -8.29
N GLY A 200 18.50 1.50 -7.92
CA GLY A 200 17.90 1.14 -6.64
C GLY A 200 16.38 1.34 -6.54
N PRO A 201 15.79 0.96 -5.42
CA PRO A 201 14.35 1.04 -5.22
C PRO A 201 13.90 2.48 -4.95
N HIS A 202 12.75 2.86 -5.52
CA HIS A 202 12.05 4.09 -5.20
C HIS A 202 11.22 3.90 -3.93
N LEU A 203 11.82 4.17 -2.78
CA LEU A 203 11.13 4.16 -1.50
C LEU A 203 11.25 5.53 -0.86
N GLY A 204 10.14 6.12 -0.46
CA GLY A 204 10.12 7.39 0.24
C GLY A 204 9.02 8.33 -0.23
N TYR A 205 9.00 9.54 0.31
CA TYR A 205 8.07 10.60 -0.03
C TYR A 205 8.79 11.77 -0.71
N PRO A 206 8.26 12.33 -1.78
CA PRO A 206 8.74 13.60 -2.29
C PRO A 206 8.50 14.70 -1.23
N MET A 207 9.50 15.51 -1.00
CA MET A 207 9.41 16.65 -0.08
C MET A 207 8.84 17.90 -0.76
N GLY A 208 8.73 17.85 -2.08
CA GLY A 208 8.17 18.92 -2.91
C GLY A 208 8.10 18.50 -4.39
N PRO A 209 7.51 19.36 -5.25
CA PRO A 209 7.36 19.11 -6.67
C PRO A 209 8.66 18.77 -7.42
N GLU A 210 9.79 19.28 -6.93
CA GLU A 210 11.12 19.04 -7.51
C GLU A 210 11.58 17.58 -7.45
N HIS A 211 10.93 16.75 -6.64
CA HIS A 211 11.25 15.33 -6.47
C HIS A 211 10.36 14.39 -7.29
N LEU A 212 9.41 14.93 -8.05
CA LEU A 212 8.55 14.10 -8.90
C LEU A 212 9.32 13.52 -10.09
N LEU A 213 8.93 12.33 -10.51
CA LEU A 213 9.45 11.62 -11.70
C LEU A 213 8.61 12.01 -12.93
N ILE A 214 8.85 13.22 -13.40
CA ILE A 214 8.15 13.80 -14.54
C ILE A 214 9.13 14.33 -15.58
N ASP A 215 8.71 14.41 -16.83
CA ASP A 215 9.41 15.05 -17.91
C ASP A 215 9.20 16.58 -17.87
N GLU A 216 9.85 17.31 -18.78
CA GLU A 216 9.79 18.78 -18.85
C GLU A 216 8.37 19.32 -19.10
N ASP A 217 7.55 18.56 -19.80
CA ASP A 217 6.14 18.86 -20.05
C ASP A 217 5.20 18.46 -18.90
N GLY A 218 5.74 17.86 -17.83
CA GLY A 218 4.97 17.38 -16.69
C GLY A 218 4.41 15.96 -16.83
N SER A 219 4.69 15.27 -17.94
CA SER A 219 4.27 13.88 -18.17
C SER A 219 4.98 12.92 -17.21
N PRO A 220 4.34 11.82 -16.76
CA PRO A 220 4.97 10.82 -15.93
C PRO A 220 6.12 10.14 -16.68
N LYS A 221 7.23 9.83 -15.98
CA LYS A 221 8.33 9.02 -16.53
C LYS A 221 8.10 7.52 -16.43
N ARG A 222 7.14 7.09 -15.61
CA ARG A 222 6.85 5.67 -15.39
C ARG A 222 5.45 5.33 -15.87
N ILE A 223 5.29 4.14 -16.43
CA ILE A 223 3.98 3.64 -16.90
C ILE A 223 2.98 3.46 -15.76
N ASP A 224 3.45 3.17 -14.56
CA ASP A 224 2.63 3.07 -13.35
C ASP A 224 2.38 4.44 -12.69
N LYS A 225 2.84 5.54 -13.31
CA LYS A 225 2.67 6.92 -12.84
C LYS A 225 3.15 7.19 -11.40
N ALA A 226 4.09 6.40 -10.90
CA ALA A 226 4.68 6.65 -9.57
C ALA A 226 5.33 8.05 -9.53
N PHE A 227 5.16 8.75 -8.42
CA PHE A 227 5.70 10.10 -8.21
C PHE A 227 5.38 11.06 -9.36
N SER A 228 4.19 10.96 -9.92
CA SER A 228 3.68 11.90 -10.93
C SER A 228 2.81 12.99 -10.29
N TRP A 229 2.42 13.99 -11.09
CA TRP A 229 1.45 15.00 -10.64
C TRP A 229 0.08 14.40 -10.28
N GLU A 230 -0.33 13.32 -10.94
CA GLU A 230 -1.59 12.66 -10.61
C GLU A 230 -1.54 11.99 -9.24
N ASN A 231 -0.39 11.44 -8.83
CA ASN A 231 -0.20 10.68 -7.60
C ASN A 231 1.18 10.96 -7.00
N PRO A 232 1.39 12.16 -6.43
CA PRO A 232 2.73 12.64 -6.09
C PRO A 232 3.47 11.79 -5.05
N PHE A 233 2.74 11.13 -4.15
CA PHE A 233 3.29 10.34 -3.05
C PHE A 233 3.23 8.83 -3.29
N SER A 234 2.83 8.42 -4.49
CA SER A 234 2.71 7.00 -4.83
C SER A 234 4.08 6.37 -5.09
N ALA A 235 4.64 5.72 -4.07
CA ALA A 235 5.91 5.01 -4.18
C ALA A 235 5.81 3.72 -5.01
N HIS A 236 4.65 3.08 -5.01
CA HIS A 236 4.40 1.80 -5.71
C HIS A 236 3.68 1.97 -7.03
N GLY A 237 3.39 3.19 -7.43
CA GLY A 237 2.64 3.49 -8.64
C GLY A 237 1.18 3.02 -8.59
N LEU A 238 0.50 3.22 -9.70
CA LEU A 238 -0.87 2.75 -9.93
C LEU A 238 -0.79 1.37 -10.60
N MET A 239 -0.47 0.33 -9.83
CA MET A 239 -0.29 -1.03 -10.36
C MET A 239 -1.52 -1.56 -11.09
N HIS A 240 -2.71 -1.16 -10.66
CA HIS A 240 -3.98 -1.54 -11.30
C HIS A 240 -4.19 -0.87 -12.66
N MET A 241 -3.40 0.17 -12.99
CA MET A 241 -3.50 0.92 -14.25
C MET A 241 -2.44 0.51 -15.29
N VAL A 242 -1.49 -0.38 -14.94
CA VAL A 242 -0.35 -0.70 -15.82
C VAL A 242 -0.82 -1.23 -17.17
N ILE A 243 -1.80 -2.15 -17.20
CA ILE A 243 -2.32 -2.71 -18.45
C ILE A 243 -3.09 -1.65 -19.25
N SER A 244 -3.93 -0.86 -18.59
CA SER A 244 -4.68 0.23 -19.24
C SER A 244 -3.75 1.28 -19.82
N ASN A 245 -2.70 1.65 -19.10
CA ASN A 245 -1.70 2.61 -19.57
C ASN A 245 -0.86 2.04 -20.73
N ALA A 246 -0.49 0.75 -20.66
CA ALA A 246 0.22 0.07 -21.73
C ALA A 246 -0.61 0.00 -23.02
N HIS A 247 -1.87 -0.38 -22.90
CA HIS A 247 -2.82 -0.43 -24.01
C HIS A 247 -3.02 0.95 -24.63
N ALA A 248 -3.19 2.00 -23.81
CA ALA A 248 -3.33 3.37 -24.26
C ALA A 248 -2.01 4.00 -24.78
N GLY A 249 -0.87 3.38 -24.53
CA GLY A 249 0.45 3.94 -24.85
C GLY A 249 0.81 5.19 -24.04
N VAL A 250 0.36 5.30 -22.80
CA VAL A 250 0.52 6.45 -21.92
C VAL A 250 1.33 6.08 -20.67
N PRO A 251 2.45 6.74 -20.42
CA PRO A 251 3.09 7.84 -21.17
C PRO A 251 3.83 7.36 -22.42
N TYR A 252 3.99 6.08 -22.64
CA TYR A 252 4.67 5.50 -23.80
C TYR A 252 4.13 4.11 -24.11
N LYS A 253 4.34 3.64 -25.34
CA LYS A 253 4.06 2.25 -25.73
C LYS A 253 5.10 1.30 -25.13
N ILE A 254 4.67 0.13 -24.72
CA ILE A 254 5.56 -0.96 -24.33
C ILE A 254 5.62 -2.01 -25.45
N ASP A 255 6.73 -2.73 -25.51
CA ASP A 255 6.89 -3.90 -26.36
C ASP A 255 6.50 -5.19 -25.63
N THR A 256 6.94 -5.32 -24.39
CA THR A 256 6.77 -6.54 -23.62
C THR A 256 6.14 -6.25 -22.24
N LEU A 257 5.06 -6.94 -21.92
CA LEU A 257 4.46 -7.00 -20.59
C LEU A 257 4.92 -8.29 -19.90
N PHE A 258 5.76 -8.16 -18.88
CA PHE A 258 6.22 -9.29 -18.08
C PHE A 258 5.47 -9.32 -16.75
N MET A 259 4.65 -10.33 -16.53
CA MET A 259 3.86 -10.51 -15.31
C MET A 259 4.37 -11.70 -14.48
N TYR A 260 4.35 -11.52 -13.17
CA TYR A 260 4.70 -12.58 -12.22
C TYR A 260 3.60 -12.73 -11.18
N MET A 261 3.04 -13.94 -11.08
CA MET A 261 1.98 -14.30 -10.12
C MET A 261 0.86 -13.23 -10.01
N ALA A 262 0.50 -12.63 -11.12
CA ALA A 262 -0.52 -11.60 -11.22
C ALA A 262 -1.65 -12.08 -12.13
N ASN A 263 -2.65 -12.74 -11.55
CA ASN A 263 -3.77 -13.31 -12.30
C ASN A 263 -4.74 -12.20 -12.76
N MET A 264 -4.26 -11.39 -13.72
CA MET A 264 -4.95 -10.19 -14.21
C MET A 264 -6.21 -10.54 -15.00
N ALA A 265 -6.24 -11.69 -15.67
CA ALA A 265 -7.43 -12.19 -16.37
C ALA A 265 -8.49 -12.80 -15.43
N TRP A 266 -8.32 -12.66 -14.12
CA TRP A 266 -9.30 -13.09 -13.13
C TRP A 266 -9.47 -12.04 -12.03
N ASN A 267 -8.74 -12.14 -10.92
CA ASN A 267 -9.01 -11.36 -9.70
C ASN A 267 -7.97 -10.28 -9.35
N SER A 268 -6.93 -10.11 -10.15
CA SER A 268 -5.87 -9.12 -9.84
C SER A 268 -6.10 -7.76 -10.49
N SER A 269 -7.06 -7.64 -11.40
CA SER A 269 -7.48 -6.38 -12.04
C SER A 269 -8.72 -5.79 -11.38
N MET A 270 -8.93 -4.49 -11.53
CA MET A 270 -10.18 -3.86 -11.12
C MET A 270 -11.33 -4.24 -12.05
N ASN A 271 -11.13 -4.22 -13.36
CA ASN A 271 -12.12 -4.70 -14.34
C ASN A 271 -11.56 -5.86 -15.13
N THR A 272 -11.96 -7.07 -14.78
CA THR A 272 -11.45 -8.28 -15.43
C THR A 272 -11.81 -8.35 -16.91
N SER A 273 -13.03 -7.96 -17.29
CA SER A 273 -13.47 -7.96 -18.69
C SER A 273 -12.65 -7.01 -19.53
N SER A 274 -12.53 -5.75 -19.12
CA SER A 274 -11.72 -4.76 -19.83
C SER A 274 -10.25 -5.16 -19.94
N VAL A 275 -9.69 -5.79 -18.91
CA VAL A 275 -8.30 -6.26 -18.97
C VAL A 275 -8.14 -7.37 -20.01
N ILE A 276 -9.05 -8.32 -20.08
CA ILE A 276 -9.01 -9.36 -21.13
C ILE A 276 -9.08 -8.73 -22.51
N ASP A 277 -10.02 -7.78 -22.71
CA ASP A 277 -10.15 -7.07 -23.98
C ASP A 277 -8.84 -6.35 -24.35
N MET A 278 -8.23 -5.62 -23.40
CA MET A 278 -6.96 -4.91 -23.64
C MET A 278 -5.76 -5.84 -23.93
N LEU A 279 -5.72 -7.03 -23.31
CA LEU A 279 -4.66 -8.02 -23.57
C LEU A 279 -4.80 -8.68 -24.94
N THR A 280 -5.97 -8.61 -25.55
CA THR A 280 -6.27 -9.29 -26.83
C THR A 280 -6.60 -8.33 -27.96
N ASP A 281 -6.56 -7.02 -27.71
CA ASP A 281 -6.86 -6.00 -28.71
C ASP A 281 -5.76 -5.88 -29.75
N THR A 282 -6.17 -5.61 -30.98
CA THR A 282 -5.28 -5.46 -32.14
C THR A 282 -5.43 -4.09 -32.78
N ASP A 283 -4.36 -3.61 -33.36
CA ASP A 283 -4.35 -2.38 -34.16
C ASP A 283 -4.97 -2.59 -35.55
N GLU A 284 -4.95 -1.53 -36.35
CA GLU A 284 -5.48 -1.55 -37.73
C GLU A 284 -4.77 -2.53 -38.67
N ASN A 285 -3.55 -2.97 -38.33
CA ASN A 285 -2.77 -3.94 -39.09
C ASN A 285 -3.03 -5.37 -38.65
N GLY A 286 -3.74 -5.58 -37.54
CA GLY A 286 -3.98 -6.87 -36.91
C GLY A 286 -2.88 -7.30 -35.94
N ASP A 287 -1.95 -6.41 -35.59
CA ASP A 287 -0.91 -6.65 -34.60
C ASP A 287 -1.44 -6.34 -33.21
N TYR A 288 -1.06 -7.11 -32.18
CA TYR A 288 -1.48 -6.85 -30.82
C TYR A 288 -0.99 -5.49 -30.33
N VAL A 289 -1.89 -4.72 -29.65
CA VAL A 289 -1.57 -3.41 -29.07
C VAL A 289 -0.51 -3.53 -27.98
N ILE A 290 -0.53 -4.64 -27.22
CA ILE A 290 0.55 -5.06 -26.32
C ILE A 290 1.24 -6.24 -27.00
N PRO A 291 2.38 -6.05 -27.70
CA PRO A 291 2.90 -7.03 -28.66
C PRO A 291 3.29 -8.37 -28.04
N HIS A 292 3.87 -8.38 -26.83
CA HIS A 292 4.36 -9.59 -26.20
C HIS A 292 3.95 -9.66 -24.73
N ILE A 293 3.45 -10.81 -24.30
CA ILE A 293 3.08 -11.09 -22.92
C ILE A 293 3.91 -12.26 -22.42
N ILE A 294 4.76 -12.02 -21.45
CA ILE A 294 5.50 -13.05 -20.72
C ILE A 294 4.85 -13.22 -19.34
N TYR A 295 4.56 -14.46 -18.99
CA TYR A 295 3.93 -14.75 -17.69
C TYR A 295 4.70 -15.85 -16.95
N SER A 296 5.03 -15.58 -15.69
CA SER A 296 5.64 -16.56 -14.80
C SER A 296 4.73 -16.83 -13.61
N ASP A 297 4.44 -18.09 -13.35
CA ASP A 297 3.61 -18.52 -12.23
C ASP A 297 3.98 -19.97 -11.83
N ALA A 298 3.79 -20.31 -10.57
CA ALA A 298 3.88 -21.68 -10.08
C ALA A 298 2.59 -22.49 -10.33
N TYR A 299 1.52 -21.82 -10.72
CA TYR A 299 0.20 -22.42 -10.96
C TYR A 299 -0.33 -22.04 -12.33
N SER A 300 -1.06 -22.94 -12.95
CA SER A 300 -1.83 -22.66 -14.17
C SER A 300 -3.07 -21.84 -13.81
N SER A 301 -2.96 -20.51 -13.91
CA SER A 301 -4.04 -19.56 -13.65
C SER A 301 -4.68 -19.08 -14.96
N GLU A 302 -5.78 -18.31 -14.87
CA GLU A 302 -6.51 -17.84 -16.04
C GLU A 302 -5.65 -16.98 -16.98
N THR A 303 -4.68 -16.22 -16.45
CA THR A 303 -3.80 -15.36 -17.24
C THR A 303 -2.82 -16.13 -18.11
N VAL A 304 -2.50 -17.37 -17.78
CA VAL A 304 -1.65 -18.26 -18.61
C VAL A 304 -2.18 -18.37 -20.04
N ALA A 305 -3.50 -18.35 -20.23
CA ALA A 305 -4.13 -18.46 -21.54
C ALA A 305 -3.85 -17.28 -22.49
N TYR A 306 -3.37 -16.16 -21.97
CA TYR A 306 -3.11 -14.93 -22.73
C TYR A 306 -1.61 -14.65 -22.93
N ALA A 307 -0.74 -15.51 -22.43
CA ALA A 307 0.70 -15.32 -22.53
C ALA A 307 1.26 -15.91 -23.83
N ASP A 308 2.19 -15.17 -24.47
CA ASP A 308 2.97 -15.65 -25.61
C ASP A 308 4.11 -16.57 -25.15
N LEU A 309 4.66 -16.28 -23.97
CA LEU A 309 5.71 -17.08 -23.36
C LEU A 309 5.39 -17.31 -21.87
N ILE A 310 5.41 -18.58 -21.48
CA ILE A 310 5.21 -19.00 -20.10
C ILE A 310 6.57 -19.43 -19.53
N LEU A 311 6.93 -18.86 -18.38
CA LEU A 311 8.08 -19.29 -17.59
C LEU A 311 7.57 -20.00 -16.34
N PRO A 312 7.50 -21.33 -16.32
CA PRO A 312 7.02 -22.07 -15.17
C PRO A 312 7.92 -21.84 -13.96
N ASP A 313 7.33 -21.34 -12.87
CA ASP A 313 8.02 -21.10 -11.60
C ASP A 313 8.02 -22.36 -10.74
N THR A 314 8.93 -22.39 -9.80
CA THR A 314 8.96 -23.38 -8.71
C THR A 314 7.88 -23.10 -7.68
N THR A 315 7.43 -24.14 -7.00
CA THR A 315 6.61 -23.97 -5.79
C THR A 315 7.45 -23.48 -4.62
N TYR A 316 6.79 -23.11 -3.54
CA TYR A 316 7.47 -22.64 -2.32
C TYR A 316 8.34 -23.72 -1.64
N LEU A 317 8.11 -25.00 -1.92
CA LEU A 317 8.89 -26.11 -1.38
C LEU A 317 10.15 -26.43 -2.18
N GLU A 318 10.30 -25.82 -3.36
CA GLU A 318 11.32 -26.17 -4.37
C GLU A 318 12.38 -25.05 -4.55
N ARG A 319 12.32 -23.98 -3.76
CA ARG A 319 13.23 -22.84 -3.94
C ARG A 319 13.66 -22.18 -2.64
N HIS A 320 14.76 -21.42 -2.72
CA HIS A 320 15.12 -20.47 -1.68
C HIS A 320 14.25 -19.22 -1.77
N ASP A 321 13.83 -18.75 -0.60
CA ASP A 321 13.20 -17.45 -0.40
C ASP A 321 13.70 -16.85 0.91
N CYS A 322 13.62 -15.53 1.06
CA CYS A 322 13.91 -14.89 2.33
C CYS A 322 12.89 -13.78 2.64
N ILE A 323 12.67 -13.56 3.92
CA ILE A 323 12.01 -12.37 4.46
C ILE A 323 12.99 -11.70 5.39
N SER A 324 13.41 -10.49 5.01
CA SER A 324 14.41 -9.72 5.71
C SER A 324 13.78 -8.64 6.58
N LEU A 325 14.36 -8.39 7.74
CA LEU A 325 14.03 -7.24 8.56
C LEU A 325 14.19 -5.91 7.80
N LEU A 326 15.06 -5.87 6.80
CA LEU A 326 15.31 -4.68 5.99
C LEU A 326 14.17 -4.40 4.99
N ASP A 327 13.37 -5.40 4.67
CA ASP A 327 12.22 -5.27 3.78
C ASP A 327 10.90 -5.23 4.56
N ARG A 328 10.49 -6.39 5.07
CA ARG A 328 9.24 -6.55 5.82
C ARG A 328 9.42 -7.65 6.86
N PRO A 329 9.82 -7.31 8.07
CA PRO A 329 10.07 -8.29 9.10
C PRO A 329 8.77 -8.98 9.51
N ILE A 330 8.89 -10.26 9.76
CA ILE A 330 7.86 -11.11 10.37
C ILE A 330 8.19 -11.34 11.84
N CYS A 331 8.34 -10.26 12.58
CA CYS A 331 8.83 -10.31 13.95
C CYS A 331 7.85 -9.65 14.92
N GLU A 332 8.09 -9.90 16.19
CA GLU A 332 7.40 -9.20 17.27
C GLU A 332 7.77 -7.72 17.32
N ALA A 333 7.02 -6.93 18.07
CA ALA A 333 7.29 -5.51 18.22
C ALA A 333 8.57 -5.20 19.00
N ASP A 334 9.10 -6.17 19.73
CA ASP A 334 10.31 -6.09 20.58
C ASP A 334 11.49 -6.92 20.05
N ALA A 335 11.38 -7.45 18.84
CA ALA A 335 12.47 -8.15 18.17
C ALA A 335 12.45 -7.87 16.67
N ALA A 336 13.61 -7.89 16.03
CA ALA A 336 13.74 -7.95 14.58
C ALA A 336 14.19 -9.34 14.16
N ALA A 337 13.64 -9.89 13.11
CA ALA A 337 13.97 -11.22 12.61
C ALA A 337 14.10 -11.24 11.10
N ASP A 338 15.01 -12.09 10.63
CA ASP A 338 15.05 -12.58 9.27
C ASP A 338 14.64 -14.05 9.26
N ALA A 339 14.03 -14.47 8.17
CA ALA A 339 13.71 -15.87 7.94
C ALA A 339 14.05 -16.29 6.52
N ILE A 340 14.49 -17.52 6.37
CA ILE A 340 14.65 -18.14 5.06
C ILE A 340 13.71 -19.32 4.92
N ARG A 341 13.46 -19.65 3.68
CA ARG A 341 12.90 -20.90 3.25
C ARG A 341 13.87 -21.51 2.24
N TRP A 342 14.13 -22.78 2.31
CA TRP A 342 15.01 -23.50 1.41
C TRP A 342 14.27 -24.65 0.73
N PRO A 343 14.75 -25.15 -0.41
CA PRO A 343 14.13 -26.27 -1.08
C PRO A 343 14.19 -27.53 -0.17
N VAL A 344 13.05 -28.17 -0.02
CA VAL A 344 12.90 -29.44 0.69
C VAL A 344 12.56 -30.57 -0.27
N VAL A 345 12.23 -30.21 -1.51
CA VAL A 345 11.95 -31.10 -2.64
C VAL A 345 12.62 -30.53 -3.87
N GLU A 346 13.34 -31.38 -4.60
CA GLU A 346 13.84 -31.00 -5.92
C GLU A 346 12.69 -31.02 -6.93
N PRO A 347 12.62 -30.05 -7.83
CA PRO A 347 11.60 -30.06 -8.88
C PRO A 347 11.81 -31.27 -9.81
N ASP A 348 10.72 -31.96 -10.11
CA ASP A 348 10.68 -33.14 -11.01
C ASP A 348 10.29 -32.78 -12.45
N ARG A 349 10.27 -31.50 -12.78
CA ARG A 349 9.84 -30.94 -14.06
C ARG A 349 10.72 -29.75 -14.48
N ASN A 350 10.57 -29.31 -15.73
CA ASN A 350 11.32 -28.18 -16.26
C ASN A 350 10.78 -26.84 -15.72
N VAL A 351 11.22 -26.46 -14.55
CA VAL A 351 10.89 -25.19 -13.88
C VAL A 351 12.14 -24.51 -13.37
N LYS A 352 12.09 -23.20 -13.21
CA LYS A 352 13.14 -22.42 -12.59
C LYS A 352 12.54 -21.34 -11.68
N GLY A 353 13.07 -21.21 -10.47
CA GLY A 353 12.64 -20.16 -9.54
C GLY A 353 12.70 -18.79 -10.19
N PHE A 354 11.61 -18.02 -10.12
CA PHE A 354 11.49 -16.73 -10.79
C PHE A 354 12.64 -15.77 -10.47
N GLN A 355 13.06 -15.70 -9.21
CA GLN A 355 14.18 -14.84 -8.79
C GLN A 355 15.49 -15.26 -9.48
N SER A 356 15.74 -16.57 -9.59
CA SER A 356 16.92 -17.07 -10.30
C SER A 356 16.83 -16.81 -11.81
N ALA A 357 15.63 -16.92 -12.40
CA ALA A 357 15.42 -16.54 -13.80
C ALA A 357 15.68 -15.04 -14.03
N LEU A 358 15.37 -14.19 -13.07
CA LEU A 358 15.67 -12.75 -13.15
C LEU A 358 17.20 -12.49 -13.06
N CYS A 359 17.95 -13.25 -12.27
CA CYS A 359 19.42 -13.17 -12.26
C CYS A 359 20.01 -13.48 -13.63
N ASP A 360 19.56 -14.57 -14.26
CA ASP A 360 20.00 -14.93 -15.61
C ASP A 360 19.62 -13.88 -16.67
N LEU A 361 18.37 -13.43 -16.62
CA LEU A 361 17.85 -12.44 -17.57
C LEU A 361 18.61 -11.11 -17.42
N GLY A 362 18.81 -10.65 -16.17
CA GLY A 362 19.57 -9.45 -15.89
C GLY A 362 21.01 -9.52 -16.42
N ALA A 363 21.68 -10.68 -16.25
CA ALA A 363 23.01 -10.89 -16.75
C ALA A 363 23.04 -10.92 -18.30
N ARG A 364 22.12 -11.64 -18.94
CA ARG A 364 22.03 -11.71 -20.41
C ARG A 364 21.74 -10.36 -21.06
N LEU A 365 20.97 -9.51 -20.39
CA LEU A 365 20.66 -8.14 -20.83
C LEU A 365 21.77 -7.15 -20.47
N GLY A 366 22.81 -7.56 -19.75
CA GLY A 366 23.89 -6.68 -19.30
C GLY A 366 23.39 -5.60 -18.33
N LEU A 367 22.36 -5.87 -17.55
CA LEU A 367 21.80 -4.87 -16.64
C LEU A 367 22.77 -4.55 -15.50
N PRO A 368 22.91 -3.27 -15.14
CA PRO A 368 23.73 -2.85 -14.01
C PRO A 368 23.37 -3.62 -12.73
N GLY A 369 24.38 -4.12 -12.03
CA GLY A 369 24.20 -4.89 -10.80
C GLY A 369 24.01 -6.40 -10.99
N PHE A 370 23.81 -6.89 -12.22
CA PHE A 370 23.71 -8.33 -12.54
C PHE A 370 24.93 -8.88 -13.30
N VAL A 371 25.82 -7.99 -13.75
CA VAL A 371 27.09 -8.34 -14.39
C VAL A 371 28.25 -7.76 -13.62
N ASN A 372 29.39 -8.45 -13.67
CA ASN A 372 30.63 -7.99 -13.20
C ASN A 372 31.30 -6.99 -14.20
N GLU A 373 32.38 -6.35 -13.84
CA GLU A 373 33.08 -5.40 -14.72
C GLU A 373 33.54 -6.04 -16.04
N ASP A 374 33.83 -7.33 -16.02
CA ASP A 374 34.23 -8.13 -17.21
C ASP A 374 33.04 -8.62 -18.06
N GLY A 375 31.80 -8.28 -17.66
CA GLY A 375 30.59 -8.69 -18.34
C GLY A 375 30.07 -10.09 -17.96
N SER A 376 30.78 -10.81 -17.09
CA SER A 376 30.29 -12.11 -16.58
C SER A 376 29.12 -11.96 -15.64
N GLN A 377 28.29 -13.00 -15.54
CA GLN A 377 27.15 -13.04 -14.61
C GLN A 377 27.63 -12.88 -13.17
N LYS A 378 26.98 -11.99 -12.44
CA LYS A 378 27.38 -11.67 -11.06
C LYS A 378 26.82 -12.65 -10.03
N TYR A 379 25.58 -13.10 -10.21
CA TYR A 379 24.92 -14.04 -9.30
C TYR A 379 24.53 -15.31 -10.04
N ALA A 380 24.98 -16.46 -9.54
CA ALA A 380 24.69 -17.75 -10.16
C ALA A 380 23.18 -18.08 -10.12
N ASP A 381 22.53 -17.76 -9.01
CA ASP A 381 21.12 -17.92 -8.76
C ASP A 381 20.63 -17.01 -7.61
N TYR A 382 19.40 -17.21 -7.16
CA TYR A 382 18.85 -16.42 -6.05
C TYR A 382 19.47 -16.76 -4.69
N ALA A 383 19.92 -17.98 -4.47
CA ALA A 383 20.63 -18.36 -3.24
C ALA A 383 21.94 -17.60 -3.11
N ASP A 384 22.72 -17.54 -4.22
CA ASP A 384 23.94 -16.73 -4.29
C ASP A 384 23.62 -15.23 -4.12
N TYR A 385 22.51 -14.74 -4.74
CA TYR A 385 22.10 -13.35 -4.54
C TYR A 385 21.81 -13.02 -3.07
N ILE A 386 21.10 -13.89 -2.33
CA ILE A 386 20.81 -13.69 -0.91
C ILE A 386 22.11 -13.51 -0.11
N VAL A 387 23.14 -14.26 -0.42
CA VAL A 387 24.43 -14.25 0.30
C VAL A 387 25.32 -13.09 -0.15
N SER A 388 25.49 -12.95 -1.47
CA SER A 388 26.57 -12.11 -2.05
C SER A 388 26.14 -10.68 -2.30
N HIS A 389 24.83 -10.41 -2.44
CA HIS A 389 24.35 -9.06 -2.72
C HIS A 389 24.56 -8.13 -1.51
N GLU A 390 25.05 -6.94 -1.79
CA GLU A 390 25.11 -5.86 -0.81
C GLU A 390 24.24 -4.69 -1.25
N ARG A 391 23.25 -4.34 -0.43
CA ARG A 391 22.43 -3.13 -0.62
C ARG A 391 23.24 -1.87 -0.42
N ARG A 392 24.22 -1.95 0.45
CA ARG A 392 25.26 -0.97 0.77
C ARG A 392 26.37 -1.69 1.51
N ALA A 393 27.54 -1.06 1.62
CA ALA A 393 28.73 -1.67 2.19
C ALA A 393 28.46 -2.39 3.53
N GLY A 394 28.69 -3.68 3.57
CA GLY A 394 28.50 -4.56 4.71
C GLY A 394 27.05 -4.92 5.04
N VAL A 395 26.04 -4.47 4.30
CA VAL A 395 24.63 -4.75 4.56
C VAL A 395 24.01 -5.53 3.40
N GLY A 396 23.72 -6.80 3.64
CA GLY A 396 23.10 -7.68 2.66
C GLY A 396 21.57 -7.76 2.75
N PRO A 397 20.94 -8.65 1.99
CA PRO A 397 19.50 -8.95 2.08
C PRO A 397 19.10 -9.48 3.46
N LEU A 398 19.92 -10.30 4.10
CA LEU A 398 19.73 -10.84 5.45
C LEU A 398 20.71 -10.19 6.42
N ALA A 399 20.27 -9.97 7.67
CA ALA A 399 21.06 -9.33 8.72
C ALA A 399 21.85 -10.35 9.57
N GLY A 400 21.32 -11.54 9.78
CA GLY A 400 21.97 -12.55 10.62
C GLY A 400 23.17 -13.22 9.98
N PHE A 401 24.09 -13.70 10.83
CA PHE A 401 25.23 -14.54 10.45
C PHE A 401 26.15 -13.94 9.36
N ARG A 402 26.32 -12.63 9.39
CA ARG A 402 27.23 -11.92 8.46
C ARG A 402 28.67 -11.94 9.01
N GLY A 403 29.62 -11.46 8.18
CA GLY A 403 31.03 -11.48 8.45
C GLY A 403 31.69 -12.82 8.11
N GLU A 404 33.00 -12.83 7.91
CA GLU A 404 33.76 -14.03 7.52
C GLU A 404 33.64 -15.16 8.54
N ASP A 405 33.52 -14.81 9.82
CA ASP A 405 33.32 -15.77 10.91
C ASP A 405 31.86 -16.18 11.15
N GLY A 406 30.92 -15.54 10.42
CA GLY A 406 29.47 -15.77 10.59
C GLY A 406 28.92 -15.36 11.93
N GLN A 407 29.58 -14.46 12.66
CA GLN A 407 29.14 -14.01 13.99
C GLN A 407 28.58 -12.59 13.99
N SER A 408 28.83 -11.81 12.95
CA SER A 408 28.37 -10.44 12.87
C SER A 408 26.86 -10.34 12.69
N GLU A 409 26.25 -9.37 13.36
CA GLU A 409 24.83 -9.05 13.24
C GLU A 409 24.63 -7.79 12.36
N GLY A 410 23.83 -7.89 11.35
CA GLY A 410 23.39 -6.77 10.51
C GLY A 410 24.45 -6.20 9.57
N ARG A 411 25.67 -6.06 10.03
CA ARG A 411 26.78 -5.51 9.25
C ARG A 411 27.96 -6.49 9.25
N GLY A 412 28.54 -6.67 8.09
CA GLY A 412 29.72 -7.52 7.87
C GLY A 412 29.84 -7.90 6.40
N ALA A 413 31.02 -8.38 6.01
CA ALA A 413 31.22 -8.92 4.65
C ALA A 413 30.24 -10.08 4.38
N PRO A 414 29.94 -10.38 3.10
CA PRO A 414 29.19 -11.59 2.75
C PRO A 414 29.84 -12.84 3.36
N ASN A 415 29.01 -13.72 3.92
CA ASN A 415 29.44 -15.00 4.44
C ASN A 415 28.94 -16.12 3.52
N PRO A 416 29.81 -16.85 2.82
CA PRO A 416 29.40 -17.93 1.90
C PRO A 416 28.57 -19.02 2.57
N GLN A 417 28.71 -19.21 3.88
CA GLN A 417 27.97 -20.23 4.66
C GLN A 417 26.72 -19.65 5.36
N GLN A 418 26.30 -18.44 4.96
CA GLN A 418 25.20 -17.77 5.66
C GLN A 418 23.89 -18.59 5.63
N LEU A 419 23.55 -19.17 4.49
CA LEU A 419 22.30 -19.97 4.37
C LEU A 419 22.35 -21.23 5.20
N GLU A 420 23.51 -21.94 5.23
CA GLU A 420 23.69 -23.12 6.08
C GLU A 420 23.50 -22.76 7.55
N LYS A 421 24.04 -21.62 8.01
CA LYS A 421 23.84 -21.17 9.38
C LYS A 421 22.38 -20.84 9.72
N TYR A 422 21.65 -20.27 8.75
CA TYR A 422 20.19 -20.12 8.94
C TYR A 422 19.50 -21.47 9.06
N ILE A 423 19.84 -22.46 8.22
CA ILE A 423 19.25 -23.81 8.27
C ILE A 423 19.55 -24.47 9.62
N GLU A 424 20.82 -24.42 10.07
CA GLU A 424 21.25 -24.93 11.37
C GLU A 424 20.48 -24.28 12.53
N ASN A 425 20.12 -23.00 12.38
CA ASN A 425 19.32 -22.25 13.38
C ASN A 425 17.80 -22.32 13.14
N GLY A 426 17.32 -23.32 12.44
CA GLY A 426 15.88 -23.52 12.20
C GLY A 426 15.25 -22.56 11.17
N GLY A 427 16.05 -21.96 10.29
CA GLY A 427 15.60 -21.11 9.20
C GLY A 427 15.42 -19.63 9.57
N PHE A 428 15.82 -19.19 10.74
CA PHE A 428 15.66 -17.79 11.13
C PHE A 428 16.83 -17.29 12.00
N TRP A 429 16.88 -15.98 12.10
CA TRP A 429 17.71 -15.22 13.02
C TRP A 429 16.85 -14.12 13.66
N ALA A 430 17.09 -13.82 14.93
CA ALA A 430 16.40 -12.76 15.63
C ALA A 430 17.35 -11.94 16.51
N SER A 431 17.14 -10.64 16.54
CA SER A 431 17.78 -9.71 17.47
C SER A 431 16.70 -9.04 18.30
N HIS A 432 16.74 -9.27 19.60
CA HIS A 432 15.80 -8.66 20.53
C HIS A 432 16.21 -7.23 20.89
N LEU A 433 15.21 -6.39 21.04
CA LEU A 433 15.41 -5.05 21.55
C LEU A 433 15.78 -5.10 23.03
N PRO A 434 16.77 -4.33 23.50
CA PRO A 434 16.97 -4.09 24.93
C PRO A 434 15.69 -3.54 25.57
N GLU A 435 15.49 -3.77 26.86
CA GLU A 435 14.28 -3.31 27.56
C GLU A 435 14.07 -1.81 27.44
N GLU A 436 15.15 -1.04 27.55
CA GLU A 436 15.14 0.41 27.39
C GLU A 436 14.83 0.89 25.96
N ALA A 437 14.87 0.00 24.96
CA ALA A 437 14.63 0.33 23.54
C ALA A 437 13.23 -0.09 23.05
N GLN A 438 12.43 -0.76 23.85
CA GLN A 438 11.18 -1.37 23.40
C GLN A 438 10.08 -0.38 23.03
N PHE A 439 10.10 0.81 23.62
CA PHE A 439 9.12 1.85 23.37
C PHE A 439 9.78 3.18 22.98
N TYR A 440 8.99 4.12 22.51
CA TYR A 440 9.46 5.44 22.05
C TYR A 440 10.49 5.38 20.92
N LYS A 441 10.46 4.33 20.10
CA LYS A 441 11.48 4.02 19.10
C LYS A 441 11.97 5.21 18.24
N PRO A 442 11.08 6.10 17.72
CA PRO A 442 11.54 7.28 16.96
C PRO A 442 12.46 8.21 17.73
N TRP A 443 12.39 8.18 19.03
CA TRP A 443 13.04 9.16 19.93
C TRP A 443 13.98 8.53 20.94
N ASN A 444 14.02 7.22 21.02
CA ASN A 444 14.76 6.46 22.01
C ASN A 444 16.20 6.20 21.51
N GLN A 445 17.20 6.71 22.26
CA GLN A 445 18.60 6.57 21.88
C GLN A 445 19.02 5.08 21.77
N ALA A 446 18.61 4.24 22.70
CA ALA A 446 18.96 2.84 22.69
C ALA A 446 18.37 2.10 21.46
N TYR A 447 17.17 2.47 21.02
CA TYR A 447 16.61 1.95 19.78
C TYR A 447 17.39 2.41 18.55
N GLN A 448 17.77 3.68 18.48
CA GLN A 448 18.53 4.24 17.37
C GLN A 448 19.90 3.55 17.25
N ASP A 449 20.58 3.34 18.37
CA ASP A 449 21.88 2.67 18.42
C ASP A 449 21.76 1.19 18.02
N TRP A 450 20.73 0.49 18.50
CA TRP A 450 20.43 -0.87 18.09
C TRP A 450 20.13 -0.97 16.58
N ALA A 451 19.34 -0.06 16.03
CA ALA A 451 18.99 -0.03 14.62
C ALA A 451 20.24 0.19 13.71
N VAL A 452 21.19 1.00 14.16
CA VAL A 452 22.48 1.16 13.48
C VAL A 452 23.30 -0.12 13.57
N LYS A 453 23.37 -0.75 14.75
CA LYS A 453 24.10 -1.99 14.98
C LYS A 453 23.67 -3.10 14.02
N ILE A 454 22.36 -3.32 13.89
CA ILE A 454 21.83 -4.39 13.02
C ILE A 454 21.75 -4.03 11.53
N GLY A 455 22.28 -2.87 11.13
CA GLY A 455 22.29 -2.45 9.73
C GLY A 455 20.97 -1.89 9.19
N LEU A 456 19.99 -1.65 10.05
CA LEU A 456 18.73 -1.03 9.65
C LEU A 456 18.92 0.44 9.29
N PHE A 457 19.69 1.17 10.09
CA PHE A 457 20.05 2.58 9.88
C PHE A 457 21.54 2.71 9.62
N ASP A 458 21.97 3.71 8.85
CA ASP A 458 23.38 4.06 8.68
C ASP A 458 23.88 4.96 9.83
N ALA A 459 23.00 5.79 10.35
CA ALA A 459 23.24 6.65 11.51
C ALA A 459 21.92 6.84 12.28
N PRO A 460 21.97 7.24 13.55
CA PRO A 460 20.76 7.61 14.28
C PRO A 460 19.95 8.68 13.53
N ALA A 461 18.66 8.44 13.35
CA ALA A 461 17.76 9.32 12.61
C ALA A 461 16.42 9.48 13.35
N PRO A 462 16.42 10.14 14.50
CA PRO A 462 15.19 10.43 15.24
C PRO A 462 14.29 11.36 14.44
N TYR A 463 12.97 11.21 14.61
CA TYR A 463 12.00 12.08 13.96
C TYR A 463 10.77 12.33 14.82
N VAL A 464 9.96 13.31 14.45
CA VAL A 464 8.70 13.63 15.11
C VAL A 464 7.51 13.20 14.25
N PHE A 465 6.42 12.83 14.87
CA PHE A 465 5.18 12.53 14.16
C PHE A 465 4.54 13.78 13.57
N ASN A 466 4.02 13.64 12.36
CA ASN A 466 3.47 14.76 11.63
C ASN A 466 1.94 14.84 11.78
N LEU A 467 1.46 15.80 12.54
CA LEU A 467 0.07 16.24 12.51
C LEU A 467 -0.22 17.05 11.25
N TYR A 468 0.73 17.89 10.85
CA TYR A 468 0.68 18.73 9.67
C TYR A 468 1.73 18.27 8.65
N LEU A 469 1.31 17.96 7.41
CA LEU A 469 2.20 17.51 6.34
C LEU A 469 2.57 18.67 5.41
N GLU A 470 3.67 19.34 5.68
CA GLU A 470 4.18 20.41 4.84
C GLU A 470 4.41 19.99 3.36
N PRO A 471 4.92 18.76 3.06
CA PRO A 471 5.06 18.33 1.66
C PRO A 471 3.76 18.38 0.85
N MET A 472 2.63 18.04 1.47
CA MET A 472 1.33 18.14 0.80
C MET A 472 0.96 19.60 0.53
N ARG A 473 1.25 20.51 1.47
CA ARG A 473 1.04 21.94 1.24
C ARG A 473 1.89 22.47 0.07
N LYS A 474 3.12 21.98 -0.10
CA LYS A 474 3.96 22.34 -1.25
C LYS A 474 3.34 21.91 -2.58
N MET A 475 2.69 20.76 -2.63
CA MET A 475 1.95 20.32 -3.81
C MET A 475 0.74 21.22 -4.10
N GLN A 476 0.00 21.65 -3.06
CA GLN A 476 -1.07 22.64 -3.24
C GLN A 476 -0.55 23.97 -3.75
N LEU A 477 0.56 24.48 -3.20
CA LEU A 477 1.17 25.74 -3.65
C LEU A 477 1.59 25.67 -5.13
N ALA A 478 2.13 24.53 -5.57
CA ALA A 478 2.41 24.31 -6.99
C ALA A 478 1.12 24.35 -7.83
N ALA A 479 0.04 23.75 -7.34
CA ALA A 479 -1.27 23.81 -8.02
C ALA A 479 -1.90 25.21 -8.00
N GLU A 480 -1.59 26.03 -6.99
CA GLU A 480 -1.96 27.45 -6.90
C GLU A 480 -1.10 28.36 -7.82
N GLY A 481 -0.11 27.80 -8.52
CA GLY A 481 0.75 28.51 -9.48
C GLY A 481 2.06 29.02 -8.90
N HIS A 482 2.47 28.55 -7.72
CA HIS A 482 3.74 28.94 -7.11
C HIS A 482 4.87 27.94 -7.42
N GLY A 483 6.11 28.44 -7.45
CA GLY A 483 7.30 27.65 -7.68
C GLY A 483 7.64 27.42 -9.16
N GLU A 484 8.78 26.75 -9.39
CA GLU A 484 9.31 26.51 -10.75
C GLU A 484 8.59 25.37 -11.47
N ARG A 485 8.06 24.39 -10.72
CA ARG A 485 7.34 23.24 -11.26
C ARG A 485 5.89 23.30 -10.81
N GLN A 486 4.99 23.26 -11.81
CA GLN A 486 3.56 23.35 -11.59
C GLN A 486 2.85 22.20 -12.30
N PRO A 487 1.74 21.68 -11.74
CA PRO A 487 0.98 20.63 -12.39
C PRO A 487 0.23 21.16 -13.63
N PRO A 488 -0.10 20.27 -14.59
CA PRO A 488 -1.02 20.61 -15.67
C PRO A 488 -2.34 21.19 -15.14
N GLU A 489 -2.94 22.09 -15.91
CA GLU A 489 -4.12 22.86 -15.49
C GLU A 489 -5.28 21.97 -15.01
N HIS A 490 -5.55 20.88 -15.72
CA HIS A 490 -6.63 19.95 -15.41
C HIS A 490 -6.46 19.19 -14.07
N LEU A 491 -5.25 19.18 -13.48
CA LEU A 491 -4.97 18.55 -12.18
C LEU A 491 -5.09 19.51 -10.99
N ARG A 492 -5.00 20.83 -11.22
CA ARG A 492 -4.84 21.83 -10.16
C ARG A 492 -5.98 21.81 -9.15
N ALA A 493 -7.22 21.85 -9.62
CA ALA A 493 -8.38 21.85 -8.72
C ALA A 493 -8.41 20.62 -7.81
N ARG A 494 -8.17 19.42 -8.40
CA ARG A 494 -8.09 18.16 -7.63
C ARG A 494 -6.96 18.17 -6.60
N MET A 495 -5.78 18.67 -6.98
CA MET A 495 -4.65 18.74 -6.04
C MET A 495 -4.92 19.70 -4.89
N ILE A 496 -5.54 20.85 -5.15
CA ILE A 496 -5.94 21.80 -4.09
C ILE A 496 -6.91 21.14 -3.12
N GLU A 497 -7.88 20.38 -3.62
CA GLU A 497 -8.85 19.67 -2.81
C GLU A 497 -8.22 18.53 -1.98
N THR A 498 -7.38 17.71 -2.59
CA THR A 498 -6.97 16.42 -2.02
C THR A 498 -5.63 16.47 -1.28
N MET A 499 -4.71 17.36 -1.66
CA MET A 499 -3.36 17.49 -1.07
C MET A 499 -3.34 18.39 0.16
N THR A 500 -4.28 18.22 1.07
CA THR A 500 -4.34 19.05 2.28
C THR A 500 -3.34 18.61 3.33
N PRO A 501 -2.65 19.56 3.98
CA PRO A 501 -1.68 19.24 5.03
C PRO A 501 -2.30 18.67 6.32
N LEU A 502 -3.57 18.96 6.56
CA LEU A 502 -4.39 18.36 7.61
C LEU A 502 -5.44 17.45 6.95
N PRO A 503 -5.77 16.28 7.54
CA PRO A 503 -6.81 15.42 6.98
C PRO A 503 -8.15 16.14 6.91
N HIS A 504 -8.87 15.93 5.83
CA HIS A 504 -10.27 16.33 5.72
C HIS A 504 -11.05 15.27 4.96
N TRP A 505 -12.36 15.26 5.13
CA TRP A 505 -13.21 14.36 4.41
C TRP A 505 -13.70 14.99 3.10
N TYR A 506 -13.63 14.23 2.03
CA TYR A 506 -14.32 14.49 0.77
C TYR A 506 -15.00 13.21 0.31
N THR A 507 -16.08 13.36 -0.44
CA THR A 507 -16.82 12.21 -0.96
C THR A 507 -15.93 11.38 -1.88
N PRO A 508 -15.84 10.04 -1.69
CA PRO A 508 -15.14 9.17 -2.62
C PRO A 508 -15.55 9.42 -4.07
N PHE A 509 -14.59 9.38 -4.98
CA PHE A 509 -14.81 9.88 -6.34
C PHE A 509 -15.90 9.15 -7.11
N GLU A 510 -15.94 7.84 -7.04
CA GLU A 510 -16.99 7.07 -7.70
C GLU A 510 -18.35 7.40 -7.10
N GLN A 511 -18.46 7.47 -5.78
CA GLN A 511 -19.69 7.83 -5.09
C GLN A 511 -20.20 9.24 -5.43
N SER A 512 -19.30 10.16 -5.74
CA SER A 512 -19.67 11.51 -6.19
C SER A 512 -20.23 11.58 -7.61
N GLN A 513 -20.09 10.50 -8.39
CA GLN A 513 -20.51 10.42 -9.80
C GLN A 513 -21.69 9.49 -10.02
N VAL A 514 -22.12 8.76 -8.99
CA VAL A 514 -23.16 7.75 -9.05
C VAL A 514 -24.28 8.15 -8.13
N ALA A 515 -25.52 8.21 -8.66
CA ALA A 515 -26.70 8.54 -7.86
C ALA A 515 -27.00 7.43 -6.83
N GLU A 516 -27.17 7.80 -5.57
CA GLU A 516 -27.48 6.83 -4.50
C GLU A 516 -28.82 6.14 -4.73
N GLU A 517 -29.77 6.81 -5.35
CA GLU A 517 -31.09 6.27 -5.68
C GLU A 517 -31.00 5.11 -6.68
N ASP A 518 -30.06 5.18 -7.63
CA ASP A 518 -29.87 4.14 -8.65
C ASP A 518 -29.03 2.97 -8.13
N TYR A 519 -28.07 3.26 -7.25
CA TYR A 519 -27.11 2.28 -6.70
C TYR A 519 -26.99 2.47 -5.18
N PRO A 520 -27.98 2.03 -4.40
CA PRO A 520 -28.09 2.37 -2.97
C PRO A 520 -27.12 1.60 -2.05
N LEU A 521 -26.47 0.55 -2.54
CA LEU A 521 -25.68 -0.36 -1.70
C LEU A 521 -24.19 -0.18 -1.92
N HIS A 522 -23.43 -0.36 -0.85
CA HIS A 522 -21.99 -0.57 -0.89
C HIS A 522 -21.67 -2.04 -1.16
N ALA A 523 -20.58 -2.29 -1.88
CA ALA A 523 -20.14 -3.65 -2.15
C ALA A 523 -18.65 -3.83 -1.78
N LEU A 524 -18.37 -4.88 -1.02
CA LEU A 524 -17.04 -5.16 -0.48
C LEU A 524 -16.59 -6.58 -0.82
N THR A 525 -15.28 -6.79 -0.79
CA THR A 525 -14.69 -8.13 -0.81
C THR A 525 -13.82 -8.35 0.43
N GLN A 526 -13.81 -9.59 0.93
CA GLN A 526 -12.93 -10.02 2.01
C GLN A 526 -12.06 -11.20 1.55
N ARG A 527 -10.86 -11.30 2.11
CA ARG A 527 -10.01 -12.46 1.89
C ARG A 527 -10.45 -13.60 2.80
N PRO A 528 -10.74 -14.79 2.26
CA PRO A 528 -10.95 -15.96 3.09
C PRO A 528 -9.64 -16.38 3.74
N MET A 529 -9.68 -16.75 5.01
CA MET A 529 -8.48 -17.10 5.77
C MET A 529 -7.78 -18.36 5.22
N HIS A 530 -8.56 -19.28 4.66
CA HIS A 530 -8.09 -20.58 4.18
C HIS A 530 -7.75 -20.62 2.68
N MET A 531 -7.95 -19.51 1.93
CA MET A 531 -7.64 -19.45 0.51
C MET A 531 -6.48 -18.50 0.23
N TYR A 532 -5.49 -18.98 -0.51
CA TYR A 532 -4.40 -18.18 -1.02
C TYR A 532 -4.80 -17.54 -2.35
N HIS A 533 -5.49 -16.42 -2.31
CA HIS A 533 -6.01 -15.70 -3.48
C HIS A 533 -6.68 -16.67 -4.50
N SER A 534 -6.58 -16.39 -5.79
CA SER A 534 -7.13 -17.27 -6.84
C SER A 534 -6.41 -18.63 -6.96
N TRP A 535 -5.17 -18.73 -6.50
CA TRP A 535 -4.40 -19.98 -6.53
C TRP A 535 -4.90 -21.02 -5.53
N GLY A 536 -5.46 -20.58 -4.41
CA GLY A 536 -6.06 -21.49 -3.43
C GLY A 536 -7.17 -22.36 -4.01
N SER A 537 -7.89 -21.88 -5.01
CA SER A 537 -8.93 -22.63 -5.72
C SER A 537 -8.39 -23.78 -6.59
N GLN A 538 -7.08 -23.85 -6.82
CA GLN A 538 -6.43 -25.01 -7.47
C GLN A 538 -6.28 -26.19 -6.49
N ASN A 539 -6.28 -25.92 -5.19
CA ASN A 539 -6.06 -26.93 -4.18
C ASN A 539 -7.36 -27.64 -3.78
N ALA A 540 -7.43 -28.94 -4.08
CA ALA A 540 -8.61 -29.76 -3.80
C ALA A 540 -8.98 -29.83 -2.30
N TRP A 541 -8.00 -29.80 -1.40
CA TRP A 541 -8.24 -29.76 0.03
C TRP A 541 -8.91 -28.47 0.49
N LEU A 542 -8.47 -27.34 -0.05
CA LEU A 542 -9.06 -26.05 0.28
C LEU A 542 -10.48 -25.90 -0.30
N ARG A 543 -10.74 -26.46 -1.48
CA ARG A 543 -12.08 -26.49 -2.06
C ARG A 543 -13.09 -27.28 -1.23
N GLN A 544 -12.66 -28.27 -0.46
CA GLN A 544 -13.54 -28.99 0.48
C GLN A 544 -14.05 -28.08 1.60
N ILE A 545 -13.32 -27.02 1.95
CA ILE A 545 -13.77 -26.05 2.96
C ILE A 545 -14.76 -25.08 2.33
N THR A 546 -14.44 -24.50 1.17
CA THR A 546 -15.30 -23.59 0.42
C THR A 546 -15.02 -23.70 -1.07
N GLY A 547 -15.86 -24.43 -1.77
CA GLY A 547 -15.74 -24.60 -3.23
C GLY A 547 -16.53 -23.57 -4.02
N VAL A 548 -17.63 -23.06 -3.46
CA VAL A 548 -18.54 -22.11 -4.10
C VAL A 548 -18.65 -20.84 -3.30
N ASN A 549 -18.42 -19.71 -3.96
CA ASN A 549 -18.60 -18.40 -3.36
C ASN A 549 -20.06 -18.00 -3.26
N LYS A 550 -20.41 -17.16 -2.31
CA LYS A 550 -21.73 -16.58 -2.13
C LYS A 550 -21.66 -15.07 -1.95
N LEU A 551 -22.72 -14.39 -2.38
CA LEU A 551 -22.94 -12.99 -2.05
C LEU A 551 -23.69 -12.92 -0.71
N PHE A 552 -23.10 -12.27 0.27
CA PHE A 552 -23.68 -12.12 1.60
C PHE A 552 -24.52 -10.83 1.66
N ILE A 553 -25.78 -10.98 2.04
CA ILE A 553 -26.80 -9.92 2.06
C ILE A 553 -27.28 -9.70 3.49
N PRO A 554 -27.34 -8.44 3.99
CA PRO A 554 -27.90 -8.11 5.29
C PRO A 554 -29.33 -8.63 5.45
N GLY A 555 -29.70 -9.06 6.66
CA GLY A 555 -31.02 -9.63 6.93
C GLY A 555 -32.19 -8.71 6.55
N GLN A 556 -32.07 -7.40 6.75
CA GLN A 556 -33.07 -6.46 6.32
C GLN A 556 -33.29 -6.49 4.80
N LEU A 557 -32.23 -6.37 4.01
CA LEU A 557 -32.32 -6.44 2.54
C LEU A 557 -32.79 -7.83 2.05
N TRP A 558 -32.38 -8.89 2.77
CA TRP A 558 -32.86 -10.25 2.49
C TRP A 558 -34.36 -10.35 2.57
N ASP A 559 -34.94 -9.82 3.64
CA ASP A 559 -36.36 -9.84 3.88
C ASP A 559 -37.13 -8.91 2.90
N GLU A 560 -36.62 -7.71 2.64
CA GLU A 560 -37.18 -6.73 1.70
C GLU A 560 -37.27 -7.28 0.26
N HIS A 561 -36.23 -7.98 -0.20
CA HIS A 561 -36.21 -8.57 -1.53
C HIS A 561 -36.84 -9.97 -1.59
N GLY A 562 -37.30 -10.52 -0.46
CA GLY A 562 -37.91 -11.83 -0.38
C GLY A 562 -36.97 -12.99 -0.77
N PHE A 563 -35.70 -12.90 -0.43
CA PHE A 563 -34.76 -13.98 -0.67
C PHE A 563 -35.02 -15.19 0.22
N SER A 564 -34.63 -16.36 -0.28
CA SER A 564 -34.67 -17.66 0.41
C SER A 564 -33.34 -18.41 0.17
N GLU A 565 -33.05 -19.38 1.00
CA GLU A 565 -31.88 -20.26 0.79
C GLU A 565 -31.88 -20.86 -0.62
N GLY A 566 -30.72 -20.79 -1.27
CA GLY A 566 -30.55 -21.28 -2.64
C GLY A 566 -31.02 -20.32 -3.73
N ASP A 567 -31.46 -19.12 -3.40
CA ASP A 567 -31.76 -18.08 -4.38
C ASP A 567 -30.49 -17.46 -4.96
N TRP A 568 -30.66 -16.73 -6.05
CA TRP A 568 -29.63 -16.00 -6.75
C TRP A 568 -30.02 -14.53 -6.89
N ALA A 569 -29.02 -13.66 -6.97
CA ALA A 569 -29.20 -12.24 -7.24
C ALA A 569 -28.38 -11.79 -8.45
N TYR A 570 -28.94 -10.86 -9.21
CA TYR A 570 -28.14 -9.97 -10.03
C TYR A 570 -27.58 -8.86 -9.17
N VAL A 571 -26.32 -8.55 -9.38
CA VAL A 571 -25.63 -7.36 -8.82
C VAL A 571 -25.22 -6.49 -9.97
N THR A 572 -25.67 -5.25 -9.98
CA THR A 572 -25.43 -4.31 -11.07
C THR A 572 -24.75 -3.05 -10.53
N SER A 573 -23.68 -2.60 -11.19
CA SER A 573 -23.02 -1.31 -11.01
C SER A 573 -23.12 -0.48 -12.29
N PRO A 574 -22.63 0.77 -12.31
CA PRO A 574 -22.50 1.54 -13.55
C PRO A 574 -21.57 0.88 -14.59
N HIS A 575 -20.73 -0.06 -14.17
CA HIS A 575 -19.68 -0.66 -14.99
C HIS A 575 -20.01 -2.07 -15.51
N GLY A 576 -20.95 -2.75 -14.87
CA GLY A 576 -21.26 -4.11 -15.26
C GLY A 576 -22.34 -4.77 -14.41
N ARG A 577 -22.58 -6.05 -14.71
CA ARG A 577 -23.58 -6.89 -14.04
C ARG A 577 -23.06 -8.30 -13.86
N ILE A 578 -23.19 -8.82 -12.65
CA ILE A 578 -22.91 -10.23 -12.33
C ILE A 578 -24.14 -10.91 -11.75
N LYS A 579 -24.08 -12.23 -11.66
CA LYS A 579 -25.10 -13.07 -11.07
C LYS A 579 -24.45 -14.02 -10.06
N ALA A 580 -24.95 -14.07 -8.84
CA ALA A 580 -24.35 -14.81 -7.76
C ALA A 580 -25.38 -15.53 -6.88
N PRO A 581 -25.06 -16.71 -6.34
CA PRO A 581 -25.85 -17.32 -5.29
C PRO A 581 -25.75 -16.49 -4.02
N VAL A 582 -26.86 -16.37 -3.28
CA VAL A 582 -26.95 -15.49 -2.11
C VAL A 582 -26.94 -16.25 -0.79
N ALA A 583 -26.52 -15.58 0.26
CA ALA A 583 -26.63 -16.05 1.65
C ALA A 583 -26.97 -14.88 2.58
N ARG A 584 -27.75 -15.15 3.62
CA ARG A 584 -28.10 -14.17 4.66
C ARG A 584 -26.91 -13.92 5.58
N MET A 585 -26.68 -12.66 5.96
CA MET A 585 -25.64 -12.25 6.89
C MET A 585 -26.12 -11.08 7.75
N ASP A 586 -26.41 -11.32 9.01
CA ASP A 586 -26.95 -10.30 9.91
C ASP A 586 -25.85 -9.45 10.60
N GLY A 587 -24.58 -9.81 10.46
CA GLY A 587 -23.44 -9.15 11.10
C GLY A 587 -22.83 -7.99 10.33
N VAL A 588 -23.52 -7.41 9.34
CA VAL A 588 -23.01 -6.31 8.52
C VAL A 588 -23.96 -5.11 8.52
N ASN A 589 -23.45 -3.95 8.09
CA ASN A 589 -24.28 -2.77 7.90
C ASN A 589 -25.41 -3.04 6.91
N GLY A 590 -26.61 -2.53 7.19
CA GLY A 590 -27.83 -2.77 6.41
C GLY A 590 -27.76 -2.32 4.94
N LYS A 591 -26.84 -1.45 4.57
CA LYS A 591 -26.60 -0.99 3.18
C LYS A 591 -25.36 -1.60 2.53
N THR A 592 -24.77 -2.65 3.11
CA THR A 592 -23.52 -3.25 2.62
C THR A 592 -23.72 -4.71 2.28
N ILE A 593 -23.37 -5.08 1.04
CA ILE A 593 -23.23 -6.48 0.63
C ILE A 593 -21.76 -6.82 0.49
N TRP A 594 -21.40 -8.10 0.61
CA TRP A 594 -20.02 -8.51 0.47
C TRP A 594 -19.88 -9.95 -0.03
N THR A 595 -18.69 -10.29 -0.49
CA THR A 595 -18.35 -11.65 -0.91
C THR A 595 -16.90 -11.97 -0.56
N TRP A 596 -16.54 -13.25 -0.57
CA TRP A 596 -15.15 -13.64 -0.50
C TRP A 596 -14.41 -13.28 -1.80
N ASN A 597 -13.20 -12.77 -1.65
CA ASN A 597 -12.31 -12.49 -2.77
C ASN A 597 -11.80 -13.81 -3.36
N ALA A 598 -11.87 -13.93 -4.67
CA ALA A 598 -11.18 -14.95 -5.45
C ALA A 598 -11.54 -16.43 -5.17
N ILE A 599 -12.66 -16.71 -4.52
CA ILE A 599 -13.20 -18.07 -4.46
C ILE A 599 -13.95 -18.38 -5.76
N GLY A 600 -13.71 -19.57 -6.30
CA GLY A 600 -14.19 -19.98 -7.59
C GLY A 600 -13.15 -19.83 -8.67
N LYS A 601 -13.44 -20.37 -9.82
CA LYS A 601 -12.58 -20.35 -11.00
C LYS A 601 -13.42 -20.08 -12.22
N LYS A 602 -12.76 -19.56 -13.24
CA LYS A 602 -13.31 -19.54 -14.57
C LYS A 602 -12.97 -20.87 -15.29
N ARG A 603 -13.69 -21.15 -16.35
CA ARG A 603 -13.38 -22.21 -17.30
C ARG A 603 -11.89 -22.21 -17.68
N GLY A 604 -11.31 -23.40 -17.74
CA GLY A 604 -9.92 -23.56 -18.16
C GLY A 604 -8.88 -23.59 -17.04
N ALA A 605 -9.28 -23.54 -15.78
CA ALA A 605 -8.35 -23.75 -14.68
C ALA A 605 -7.84 -25.20 -14.67
N TRP A 606 -6.53 -25.36 -14.38
CA TRP A 606 -5.87 -26.66 -14.37
C TRP A 606 -6.57 -27.68 -13.45
N ALA A 607 -6.69 -28.91 -13.92
CA ALA A 607 -7.32 -30.02 -13.23
C ALA A 607 -8.76 -29.78 -12.75
N LEU A 608 -9.45 -28.78 -13.29
CA LEU A 608 -10.84 -28.50 -13.01
C LEU A 608 -11.66 -28.91 -14.23
N SER A 609 -12.65 -29.79 -14.04
CA SER A 609 -13.57 -30.16 -15.14
C SER A 609 -14.43 -28.96 -15.55
N GLU A 610 -14.87 -28.96 -16.83
CA GLU A 610 -15.67 -27.83 -17.35
C GLU A 610 -17.03 -27.69 -16.67
N ASP A 611 -17.56 -28.77 -16.14
CA ASP A 611 -18.84 -28.86 -15.42
C ASP A 611 -18.66 -28.71 -13.91
N ALA A 612 -17.43 -28.52 -13.42
CA ALA A 612 -17.18 -28.31 -12.00
C ALA A 612 -17.96 -27.09 -11.51
N GLN A 613 -18.52 -27.21 -10.32
CA GLN A 613 -19.33 -26.15 -9.73
C GLN A 613 -18.54 -24.85 -9.57
N GLU A 614 -17.29 -24.91 -9.21
CA GLU A 614 -16.38 -23.75 -9.10
C GLU A 614 -16.19 -23.03 -10.44
N ALA A 615 -16.14 -23.77 -11.54
CA ALA A 615 -15.98 -23.19 -12.88
C ALA A 615 -17.30 -22.60 -13.43
N THR A 616 -18.45 -23.19 -13.07
CA THR A 616 -19.75 -22.78 -13.59
C THR A 616 -20.45 -21.73 -12.71
N GLN A 617 -20.10 -21.63 -11.44
CA GLN A 617 -20.71 -20.72 -10.45
C GLN A 617 -19.73 -19.73 -9.83
N GLY A 618 -18.48 -19.71 -10.32
CA GLY A 618 -17.50 -18.71 -9.90
C GLY A 618 -17.90 -17.32 -10.38
N PHE A 619 -17.76 -16.32 -9.51
CA PHE A 619 -18.01 -14.92 -9.84
C PHE A 619 -17.04 -14.00 -9.13
N LEU A 620 -16.86 -12.81 -9.67
CA LEU A 620 -16.00 -11.78 -9.12
C LEU A 620 -16.71 -10.42 -9.09
N MET A 621 -16.55 -9.70 -8.00
CA MET A 621 -16.95 -8.28 -7.92
C MET A 621 -16.13 -7.39 -8.87
N ASN A 622 -14.97 -7.86 -9.31
CA ASN A 622 -14.07 -7.15 -10.23
C ASN A 622 -14.74 -6.74 -11.57
N HIS A 623 -15.77 -7.46 -12.01
CA HIS A 623 -16.54 -7.07 -13.20
C HIS A 623 -17.45 -5.85 -12.96
N LEU A 624 -17.62 -5.44 -11.71
CA LEU A 624 -18.48 -4.32 -11.31
C LEU A 624 -17.70 -3.03 -11.06
N ILE A 625 -16.36 -3.09 -11.10
CA ILE A 625 -15.45 -1.97 -10.83
C ILE A 625 -14.77 -1.58 -12.13
N ASN A 626 -14.34 -0.32 -12.23
CA ASN A 626 -13.47 0.11 -13.33
C ASN A 626 -12.26 0.85 -12.76
N GLU A 627 -11.09 0.63 -13.36
CA GLU A 627 -9.84 1.33 -13.01
C GLU A 627 -9.88 2.81 -13.39
N LEU A 628 -10.75 3.18 -14.31
CA LEU A 628 -10.99 4.57 -14.70
C LEU A 628 -12.41 4.98 -14.32
N LEU A 629 -12.52 6.13 -13.70
CA LEU A 629 -13.82 6.77 -13.46
C LEU A 629 -14.49 7.16 -14.78
N PRO A 630 -15.81 7.32 -14.82
CA PRO A 630 -16.52 7.84 -16.00
C PRO A 630 -15.89 9.14 -16.50
N PRO A 631 -15.88 9.40 -17.83
CA PRO A 631 -15.36 10.62 -18.37
C PRO A 631 -16.19 11.82 -17.90
N LYS A 632 -15.52 12.89 -17.49
CA LYS A 632 -16.17 14.18 -17.27
C LYS A 632 -16.43 14.84 -18.63
N GLY A 633 -17.24 15.89 -18.66
CA GLY A 633 -17.65 16.56 -19.89
C GLY A 633 -16.52 17.09 -20.78
N ASP A 634 -15.30 17.16 -20.25
CA ASP A 634 -14.06 17.49 -20.98
C ASP A 634 -13.35 16.27 -21.61
N GLY A 635 -13.92 15.07 -21.45
CA GLY A 635 -13.34 13.81 -21.95
C GLY A 635 -12.23 13.23 -21.07
N LEU A 636 -11.81 13.92 -20.02
CA LEU A 636 -10.79 13.41 -19.09
C LEU A 636 -11.35 12.29 -18.22
N ARG A 637 -10.58 11.23 -18.08
CA ARG A 637 -10.86 10.11 -17.19
C ARG A 637 -9.78 10.03 -16.11
N TRP A 638 -10.21 9.96 -14.87
CA TRP A 638 -9.33 9.81 -13.72
C TRP A 638 -9.17 8.34 -13.36
N ALA A 639 -8.00 7.99 -12.83
CA ALA A 639 -7.84 6.69 -12.19
C ALA A 639 -8.76 6.58 -10.98
N ASN A 640 -9.42 5.43 -10.82
CA ASN A 640 -10.23 5.11 -9.64
C ASN A 640 -9.31 4.70 -8.49
N SER A 641 -8.65 5.69 -7.91
CA SER A 641 -7.60 5.53 -6.91
C SER A 641 -7.53 6.72 -5.96
N ASP A 642 -6.88 6.50 -4.83
CA ASP A 642 -6.48 7.58 -3.94
C ASP A 642 -5.45 8.49 -4.64
N PRO A 643 -5.70 9.80 -4.77
CA PRO A 643 -4.83 10.70 -5.53
C PRO A 643 -3.47 10.95 -4.87
N VAL A 644 -3.33 10.64 -3.58
CA VAL A 644 -2.08 10.81 -2.84
C VAL A 644 -1.17 9.60 -3.03
N THR A 645 -1.70 8.40 -2.75
CA THR A 645 -0.92 7.17 -2.68
C THR A 645 -1.00 6.31 -3.94
N GLY A 646 -1.96 6.56 -4.85
CA GLY A 646 -2.23 5.69 -5.99
C GLY A 646 -2.92 4.37 -5.62
N GLN A 647 -3.34 4.20 -4.36
CA GLN A 647 -4.04 3.00 -3.93
C GLN A 647 -5.37 2.86 -4.68
N ALA A 648 -5.61 1.71 -5.30
CA ALA A 648 -6.86 1.42 -5.99
C ALA A 648 -8.08 1.51 -5.05
N ALA A 649 -9.13 2.18 -5.50
CA ALA A 649 -10.33 2.46 -4.71
C ALA A 649 -11.37 1.32 -4.84
N TRP A 650 -11.00 0.13 -4.40
CA TRP A 650 -11.81 -1.09 -4.52
C TRP A 650 -13.19 -0.99 -3.86
N PHE A 651 -13.32 -0.16 -2.82
CA PHE A 651 -14.50 -0.15 -1.94
C PHE A 651 -15.34 1.13 -2.07
N ASP A 652 -15.06 1.96 -3.08
CA ASP A 652 -15.96 3.04 -3.46
C ASP A 652 -17.18 2.54 -4.25
N LEU A 653 -17.17 1.28 -4.64
CA LEU A 653 -18.15 0.61 -5.47
C LEU A 653 -19.57 0.73 -4.92
N ARG A 654 -20.48 1.23 -5.76
CA ARG A 654 -21.91 1.31 -5.52
C ARG A 654 -22.67 0.37 -6.43
N VAL A 655 -23.66 -0.35 -5.87
CA VAL A 655 -24.41 -1.36 -6.60
C VAL A 655 -25.89 -1.35 -6.23
N ARG A 656 -26.69 -2.04 -7.06
CA ARG A 656 -28.05 -2.49 -6.74
C ARG A 656 -28.16 -3.99 -6.91
N ILE A 657 -29.11 -4.60 -6.21
CA ILE A 657 -29.40 -6.03 -6.31
C ILE A 657 -30.86 -6.27 -6.72
N GLU A 658 -31.08 -7.36 -7.42
CA GLU A 658 -32.41 -7.86 -7.75
C GLU A 658 -32.40 -9.39 -7.81
N LYS A 659 -33.56 -10.01 -7.56
CA LYS A 659 -33.67 -11.48 -7.62
C LYS A 659 -33.38 -11.98 -9.04
N ALA A 660 -32.63 -13.07 -9.15
CA ALA A 660 -32.25 -13.69 -10.42
C ALA A 660 -32.76 -15.13 -10.50
N PRO A 661 -32.95 -15.69 -11.70
CA PRO A 661 -33.25 -17.11 -11.90
C PRO A 661 -32.13 -17.98 -11.31
N LYS A 662 -32.50 -19.12 -10.73
CA LYS A 662 -31.53 -20.07 -10.15
C LYS A 662 -30.68 -20.73 -11.25
N GLY A 663 -29.39 -20.94 -10.93
CA GLY A 663 -28.46 -21.66 -11.81
C GLY A 663 -28.06 -20.91 -13.07
N GLY A 664 -27.36 -21.60 -13.96
CA GLY A 664 -26.78 -21.01 -15.16
C GLY A 664 -25.46 -20.26 -14.86
N PRO A 665 -24.81 -19.69 -15.89
CA PRO A 665 -23.56 -18.96 -15.72
C PRO A 665 -23.76 -17.76 -14.79
N SER A 666 -22.83 -17.55 -13.88
CA SER A 666 -22.87 -16.45 -12.91
C SER A 666 -22.80 -15.08 -13.59
N GLU A 667 -22.23 -15.03 -14.79
CA GLU A 667 -22.08 -13.81 -15.58
C GLU A 667 -22.30 -14.08 -17.05
N PRO A 668 -23.29 -13.44 -17.68
CA PRO A 668 -23.46 -13.55 -19.12
C PRO A 668 -22.23 -13.10 -19.90
N ALA A 669 -21.55 -12.06 -19.42
CA ALA A 669 -20.33 -11.54 -20.04
C ALA A 669 -19.16 -12.51 -19.92
N LEU A 670 -19.01 -13.20 -18.79
CA LEU A 670 -17.94 -14.20 -18.61
C LEU A 670 -18.18 -15.47 -19.44
N ALA A 671 -19.42 -15.86 -19.61
CA ALA A 671 -19.77 -17.03 -20.44
C ALA A 671 -19.46 -16.79 -21.93
N ALA A 672 -19.47 -15.54 -22.38
CA ALA A 672 -19.19 -15.17 -23.76
C ALA A 672 -17.71 -14.94 -24.05
N GLN A 673 -16.88 -14.73 -23.02
CA GLN A 673 -15.44 -14.50 -23.20
C GLN A 673 -14.68 -15.81 -23.22
N GLU A 674 -14.43 -16.31 -24.40
CA GLU A 674 -13.49 -17.39 -24.61
C GLU A 674 -12.07 -16.82 -24.70
N SER A 675 -11.10 -17.54 -24.12
CA SER A 675 -9.71 -17.23 -24.36
C SER A 675 -9.40 -17.30 -25.85
N PRO A 676 -8.72 -16.31 -26.44
CA PRO A 676 -8.36 -16.35 -27.84
C PRO A 676 -7.41 -17.51 -28.18
N VAL A 677 -6.72 -18.06 -27.19
CA VAL A 677 -5.89 -19.28 -27.32
C VAL A 677 -6.68 -20.57 -27.05
N GLY A 678 -8.01 -20.53 -27.02
CA GLY A 678 -8.86 -21.70 -26.90
C GLY A 678 -9.04 -22.22 -25.49
N THR A 679 -8.71 -23.46 -25.23
CA THR A 679 -9.07 -24.17 -24.00
C THR A 679 -8.30 -23.76 -22.74
N GLY A 680 -7.43 -22.75 -22.82
CA GLY A 680 -6.63 -22.30 -21.69
C GLY A 680 -5.65 -23.37 -21.19
N PRO A 681 -5.45 -23.48 -19.88
CA PRO A 681 -4.41 -24.33 -19.30
C PRO A 681 -4.49 -25.84 -19.66
N LYS A 682 -5.59 -26.30 -20.21
CA LYS A 682 -5.71 -27.70 -20.66
C LYS A 682 -4.67 -28.15 -21.67
N ASN A 683 -4.14 -27.18 -22.43
CA ASN A 683 -3.14 -27.46 -23.46
C ASN A 683 -1.72 -27.26 -22.97
N VAL A 684 -1.56 -26.86 -21.70
CA VAL A 684 -0.23 -26.69 -21.10
C VAL A 684 0.30 -28.09 -20.76
N SER A 685 1.36 -28.48 -21.43
CA SER A 685 2.12 -29.68 -21.13
C SER A 685 3.29 -29.31 -20.23
N TYR A 686 3.49 -30.09 -19.18
CA TYR A 686 4.66 -29.98 -18.33
C TYR A 686 5.57 -31.18 -18.67
N GLY A 687 6.85 -30.93 -18.94
CA GLY A 687 7.82 -32.00 -19.19
C GLY A 687 8.57 -31.87 -20.52
N GLU A 688 8.65 -32.94 -21.27
CA GLU A 688 9.59 -33.10 -22.39
C GLU A 688 9.44 -32.11 -23.56
N ASP A 689 8.36 -31.35 -23.62
CA ASP A 689 8.05 -30.41 -24.71
C ASP A 689 8.49 -28.97 -24.47
N PHE A 690 9.26 -28.71 -23.41
CA PHE A 690 9.80 -27.39 -23.12
C PHE A 690 11.34 -27.35 -23.16
#